data_48b0cce06dd5176b3ad36250f9d54d86
#
_entry.id   48b0cce06dd5176b3ad36250f9d54d86
#
_cell.length_a   1.000
_cell.length_b   1.000
_cell.length_c   1.000
_cell.angle_alpha   90.00
_cell.angle_beta   90.00
_cell.angle_gamma   90.00
#
_symmetry.space_group_name_H-M   'P 1'
#
loop_
_entity.id
_entity.type
_entity.pdbx_description
1 polymer ?
#
loop_
_entity_poly.entity_id
_entity_poly.type
_entity_poly.pdbx_seq_one_letter_code
_entity_poly.pdbx_strand_id
1 'polypeptide(L)'
;MYSYEPDTQIFSRRAMILGVGQLGLFGLLAARLQYLQVTQADQYGILAENNRVNIGLIAPLRGRILDRYGQEIATNRPNFQVVMIPEQTKDPIETLRVLEKLVPISPSRRKRLLRDIPRSRGFVPFTVAENLEWEQFAAINLNLPHLPGVEPQVGKLRYYPQDDIFSHMVGYVGRPDGRDLRRDDPLLKVPGFRIGKSGVEKQFDDKLRGSAGSRRVEVNNVGRVIRELARNPGIQGADLTMSMDSALQNEAISLLGEQSGSVVMMDVNSGEVLTIASAPTFNPNQFTVGLSQKEWDGLLDDQRKPLINKAIAGQYAPGSTVKMLIAIAGLEEKVITPEEKIVCEGQYELGGDTFHCWEHEGHGPMNMHDAITNSCDVYFYELARRLGIDPIERVAKKFGLGRPSIPGAFGEKKGLIPGRDWKRANLDAAWQTGETLIAGIGQGYMLVTPIQLAVMTARLANGGKAVTPQLLMNPQNASNTNDDLVSVDANGAENNDIQVDPAHLKLMHKAMTSVVNDPDGTAFGSRFNLSGVASAGKTGTVQVRRISKDERESGIIPNEELDWHLRDHALFIGFAPVKNPKYSVAVVVEHGGSGSKVAAPIAQKLLKMALERDRQPLKIKTASGAKFNKTKKNTAGTA
;
A
#
# COMPACT_ATOMS: atom_id res chain seq x y z
N MET A 1 18.10 73.98 85.74
CA MET A 1 18.16 74.42 84.34
C MET A 1 19.22 73.60 83.65
N TYR A 2 18.82 72.57 82.91
CA TYR A 2 19.71 71.85 82.07
C TYR A 2 19.45 72.28 80.64
N SER A 3 20.49 72.94 80.06
CA SER A 3 20.46 73.30 78.62
C SER A 3 20.78 72.08 77.76
N TYR A 4 19.89 71.75 76.89
CA TYR A 4 20.05 70.71 75.88
C TYR A 4 20.75 71.37 74.67
N GLU A 5 22.02 71.04 74.40
CA GLU A 5 22.65 71.35 73.14
C GLU A 5 22.28 70.29 72.10
N PRO A 6 21.88 70.71 70.92
CA PRO A 6 21.63 69.72 69.87
C PRO A 6 22.95 69.24 69.26
N ASP A 7 23.20 67.93 69.34
CA ASP A 7 24.33 67.25 68.77
C ASP A 7 24.23 67.30 67.23
N THR A 8 24.96 68.25 66.62
CA THR A 8 25.09 68.36 65.18
C THR A 8 26.00 67.23 64.70
N GLN A 9 25.46 66.08 64.29
CA GLN A 9 26.23 65.03 63.68
C GLN A 9 26.87 65.53 62.36
N ILE A 10 28.14 65.86 62.41
CA ILE A 10 28.95 66.19 61.23
C ILE A 10 29.19 64.92 60.45
N PHE A 11 28.49 64.74 59.29
CA PHE A 11 28.71 63.62 58.38
C PHE A 11 30.22 63.52 58.08
N SER A 12 30.81 62.35 58.41
CA SER A 12 32.21 62.10 58.13
C SER A 12 32.47 62.14 56.61
N ARG A 13 33.63 62.65 56.17
CA ARG A 13 34.02 62.73 54.76
C ARG A 13 33.86 61.37 54.06
N ARG A 14 34.02 60.26 54.78
CA ARG A 14 33.78 58.88 54.26
C ARG A 14 32.32 58.61 54.01
N ALA A 15 31.40 59.03 54.88
CA ALA A 15 29.96 58.89 54.68
C ALA A 15 29.46 59.71 53.48
N MET A 16 30.03 60.92 53.28
CA MET A 16 29.70 61.75 52.14
C MET A 16 30.20 61.17 50.81
N ILE A 17 31.43 60.60 50.77
CA ILE A 17 31.94 59.88 49.57
C ILE A 17 31.11 58.65 49.26
N LEU A 18 30.72 57.87 50.26
CA LEU A 18 29.83 56.71 50.09
C LEU A 18 28.44 57.13 49.60
N GLY A 19 27.88 58.22 50.14
CA GLY A 19 26.61 58.77 49.72
C GLY A 19 26.61 59.28 48.27
N VAL A 20 27.67 60.00 47.89
CA VAL A 20 27.86 60.44 46.48
C VAL A 20 28.05 59.25 45.55
N GLY A 21 28.83 58.25 45.97
CA GLY A 21 29.01 57.02 45.19
C GLY A 21 27.69 56.23 44.99
N GLN A 22 26.87 56.11 46.04
CA GLN A 22 25.54 55.54 45.95
C GLN A 22 24.62 56.35 45.07
N LEU A 23 24.57 57.68 45.20
CA LEU A 23 23.74 58.51 44.32
C LEU A 23 24.17 58.42 42.86
N GLY A 24 25.49 58.35 42.60
CA GLY A 24 26.03 58.14 41.27
C GLY A 24 25.59 56.77 40.67
N LEU A 25 25.66 55.69 41.47
CA LEU A 25 25.19 54.41 41.09
C LEU A 25 23.65 54.36 40.81
N PHE A 26 22.87 55.00 41.69
CA PHE A 26 21.44 55.17 41.47
C PHE A 26 21.10 55.98 40.22
N GLY A 27 21.86 57.08 39.99
CA GLY A 27 21.73 57.89 38.78
C GLY A 27 21.99 57.05 37.49
N LEU A 28 23.04 56.25 37.54
CA LEU A 28 23.40 55.36 36.41
C LEU A 28 22.39 54.30 36.20
N LEU A 29 21.84 53.68 37.25
CA LEU A 29 20.74 52.73 37.20
C LEU A 29 19.46 53.37 36.66
N ALA A 30 19.10 54.57 37.13
CA ALA A 30 17.93 55.31 36.65
C ALA A 30 18.08 55.69 35.16
N ALA A 31 19.24 56.18 34.75
CA ALA A 31 19.53 56.48 33.35
C ALA A 31 19.45 55.19 32.46
N ARG A 32 19.97 54.09 32.97
CA ARG A 32 19.85 52.79 32.27
C ARG A 32 18.43 52.30 32.19
N LEU A 33 17.65 52.45 33.27
CA LEU A 33 16.25 52.10 33.31
C LEU A 33 15.44 52.93 32.32
N GLN A 34 15.68 54.26 32.28
CA GLN A 34 15.03 55.16 31.32
C GLN A 34 15.40 54.82 29.88
N TYR A 35 16.67 54.52 29.60
CA TYR A 35 17.10 54.06 28.29
C TYR A 35 16.36 52.79 27.84
N LEU A 36 16.26 51.78 28.71
CA LEU A 36 15.55 50.51 28.39
C LEU A 36 14.03 50.70 28.31
N GLN A 37 13.42 51.50 29.20
CA GLN A 37 11.96 51.61 29.30
C GLN A 37 11.35 52.69 28.39
N VAL A 38 12.15 53.69 27.95
CA VAL A 38 11.64 54.76 27.11
C VAL A 38 12.26 54.71 25.71
N THR A 39 13.60 54.69 25.61
CA THR A 39 14.27 54.78 24.30
C THR A 39 14.21 53.47 23.51
N GLN A 40 14.23 52.35 24.20
CA GLN A 40 14.15 51.03 23.58
C GLN A 40 12.85 50.28 23.94
N ALA A 41 11.86 50.96 24.48
CA ALA A 41 10.59 50.37 24.91
C ALA A 41 9.93 49.55 23.83
N ASP A 42 9.86 50.09 22.61
CA ASP A 42 9.22 49.39 21.47
C ASP A 42 9.98 48.13 21.07
N GLN A 43 11.32 48.19 21.06
CA GLN A 43 12.14 47.02 20.71
C GLN A 43 12.01 45.90 21.76
N TYR A 44 12.11 46.23 23.03
CA TYR A 44 11.94 45.27 24.11
C TYR A 44 10.49 44.82 24.29
N GLY A 45 9.53 45.71 23.97
CA GLY A 45 8.10 45.34 23.90
C GLY A 45 7.83 44.29 22.84
N ILE A 46 8.36 44.47 21.63
CA ILE A 46 8.24 43.48 20.53
C ILE A 46 8.94 42.16 20.89
N LEU A 47 10.15 42.22 21.48
CA LEU A 47 10.84 41.01 21.94
C LEU A 47 10.10 40.30 23.06
N ALA A 48 9.50 41.04 23.99
CA ALA A 48 8.69 40.47 25.07
C ALA A 48 7.40 39.85 24.53
N GLU A 49 6.73 40.48 23.56
CA GLU A 49 5.57 39.91 22.89
C GLU A 49 5.93 38.65 22.09
N ASN A 50 7.01 38.66 21.34
CA ASN A 50 7.52 37.51 20.61
C ASN A 50 7.88 36.34 21.53
N ASN A 51 8.44 36.62 22.72
CA ASN A 51 8.73 35.59 23.73
C ASN A 51 7.50 35.12 24.49
N ARG A 52 6.39 35.90 24.49
CA ARG A 52 5.15 35.57 25.17
C ARG A 52 4.22 34.72 24.33
N VAL A 53 4.33 34.78 23.00
CA VAL A 53 3.45 34.04 22.08
C VAL A 53 4.23 32.91 21.41
N ASN A 54 3.76 31.69 21.60
CA ASN A 54 4.29 30.50 20.91
C ASN A 54 3.26 29.97 19.90
N ILE A 55 3.74 29.55 18.73
CA ILE A 55 2.90 28.95 17.70
C ILE A 55 3.11 27.44 17.73
N GLY A 56 2.08 26.72 18.12
CA GLY A 56 2.05 25.25 18.04
C GLY A 56 1.34 24.81 16.77
N LEU A 57 1.86 23.77 16.11
CA LEU A 57 1.19 23.16 14.98
C LEU A 57 0.10 22.19 15.45
N ILE A 58 -0.99 22.15 14.70
CA ILE A 58 -2.08 21.18 14.88
C ILE A 58 -2.03 20.22 13.70
N ALA A 59 -1.93 18.92 13.99
CA ALA A 59 -2.02 17.88 12.96
C ALA A 59 -3.43 17.88 12.35
N PRO A 60 -3.55 17.98 11.02
CA PRO A 60 -4.83 17.88 10.33
C PRO A 60 -5.42 16.47 10.44
N LEU A 61 -6.72 16.35 10.24
CA LEU A 61 -7.37 15.04 10.14
C LEU A 61 -6.99 14.41 8.80
N ARG A 62 -6.52 13.16 8.82
CA ARG A 62 -6.15 12.43 7.61
C ARG A 62 -7.38 12.04 6.82
N GLY A 63 -7.38 12.21 5.50
CA GLY A 63 -8.45 11.83 4.59
C GLY A 63 -8.74 10.32 4.65
N ARG A 64 -9.97 9.94 4.34
CA ARG A 64 -10.39 8.53 4.29
C ARG A 64 -9.94 7.89 2.98
N ILE A 65 -9.81 6.56 2.98
CA ILE A 65 -9.68 5.76 1.78
C ILE A 65 -10.94 4.91 1.68
N LEU A 66 -11.62 5.02 0.55
CA LEU A 66 -12.90 4.38 0.28
C LEU A 66 -12.75 3.42 -0.89
N ASP A 67 -13.57 2.37 -0.92
CA ASP A 67 -13.72 1.53 -2.12
C ASP A 67 -14.61 2.23 -3.16
N ARG A 68 -14.80 1.59 -4.31
CA ARG A 68 -15.60 2.13 -5.42
C ARG A 68 -17.08 2.40 -5.07
N TYR A 69 -17.58 1.87 -3.98
CA TYR A 69 -18.94 2.02 -3.49
C TYR A 69 -19.04 2.92 -2.25
N GLY A 70 -17.94 3.55 -1.84
CA GLY A 70 -17.89 4.41 -0.68
C GLY A 70 -17.75 3.67 0.65
N GLN A 71 -17.44 2.36 0.65
CA GLN A 71 -17.15 1.62 1.87
C GLN A 71 -15.77 2.01 2.38
N GLU A 72 -15.64 2.25 3.68
CA GLU A 72 -14.38 2.66 4.29
C GLU A 72 -13.37 1.50 4.29
N ILE A 73 -12.21 1.74 3.68
CA ILE A 73 -11.05 0.88 3.73
C ILE A 73 -10.06 1.39 4.80
N ALA A 74 -9.92 2.71 4.90
CA ALA A 74 -9.14 3.34 5.95
C ALA A 74 -9.82 4.63 6.42
N THR A 75 -9.98 4.76 7.74
CA THR A 75 -10.67 5.87 8.39
C THR A 75 -9.91 6.34 9.63
N ASN A 76 -10.48 7.20 10.44
CA ASN A 76 -9.89 7.67 11.68
C ASN A 76 -10.86 7.40 12.84
N ARG A 77 -10.38 6.71 13.89
CA ARG A 77 -11.15 6.50 15.12
C ARG A 77 -10.61 7.37 16.26
N PRO A 78 -11.43 7.65 17.30
CA PRO A 78 -10.92 8.24 18.53
C PRO A 78 -9.77 7.41 19.08
N ASN A 79 -8.74 8.09 19.59
CA ASN A 79 -7.63 7.50 20.30
C ASN A 79 -7.62 8.06 21.71
N PHE A 80 -8.01 7.25 22.67
CA PHE A 80 -7.93 7.59 24.05
C PHE A 80 -6.49 7.42 24.54
N GLN A 81 -5.92 8.49 25.02
CA GLN A 81 -4.55 8.51 25.53
C GLN A 81 -4.47 9.28 26.85
N VAL A 82 -3.43 9.00 27.59
CA VAL A 82 -3.14 9.73 28.81
C VAL A 82 -1.73 10.32 28.72
N VAL A 83 -1.65 11.60 29.00
CA VAL A 83 -0.39 12.33 29.10
C VAL A 83 -0.13 12.73 30.54
N MET A 84 1.12 12.91 30.91
CA MET A 84 1.57 13.40 32.19
C MET A 84 2.44 14.63 31.98
N ILE A 85 2.21 15.68 32.75
CA ILE A 85 3.03 16.87 32.80
C ILE A 85 3.89 16.80 34.07
N PRO A 86 5.19 16.48 33.96
CA PRO A 86 6.02 16.15 35.12
C PRO A 86 6.06 17.24 36.21
N GLU A 87 6.10 18.52 35.83
CA GLU A 87 6.14 19.62 36.81
C GLU A 87 4.83 19.83 37.58
N GLN A 88 3.71 19.29 37.09
CA GLN A 88 2.42 19.32 37.76
C GLN A 88 2.19 18.11 38.67
N THR A 89 3.11 17.13 38.65
CA THR A 89 3.11 15.99 39.56
C THR A 89 4.05 16.23 40.73
N LYS A 90 3.65 15.81 41.94
CA LYS A 90 4.58 15.86 43.10
C LYS A 90 5.72 14.86 42.92
N ASP A 91 5.40 13.66 42.47
CA ASP A 91 6.32 12.58 42.15
C ASP A 91 5.87 11.86 40.85
N PRO A 92 6.54 12.11 39.71
CA PRO A 92 6.19 11.47 38.44
C PRO A 92 6.32 9.94 38.47
N ILE A 93 7.23 9.40 39.30
CA ILE A 93 7.45 7.94 39.39
C ILE A 93 6.30 7.30 40.16
N GLU A 94 5.85 7.90 41.26
CA GLU A 94 4.72 7.40 42.01
C GLU A 94 3.42 7.55 41.23
N THR A 95 3.22 8.67 40.54
CA THR A 95 2.06 8.86 39.64
C THR A 95 2.03 7.78 38.55
N LEU A 96 3.21 7.42 37.99
CA LEU A 96 3.30 6.32 37.02
C LEU A 96 2.90 4.98 37.63
N ARG A 97 3.29 4.69 38.87
CA ARG A 97 2.85 3.46 39.59
C ARG A 97 1.35 3.37 39.82
N VAL A 98 0.70 4.51 40.09
CA VAL A 98 -0.75 4.55 40.24
C VAL A 98 -1.42 4.31 38.89
N LEU A 99 -0.91 4.93 37.81
CA LEU A 99 -1.39 4.71 36.45
C LEU A 99 -1.24 3.26 35.99
N GLU A 100 -0.16 2.57 36.37
CA GLU A 100 0.09 1.15 36.04
C GLU A 100 -0.99 0.20 36.62
N LYS A 101 -1.72 0.63 37.67
CA LYS A 101 -2.85 -0.13 38.21
C LYS A 101 -4.14 0.05 37.41
N LEU A 102 -4.25 1.15 36.65
CA LEU A 102 -5.44 1.51 35.88
C LEU A 102 -5.31 1.11 34.40
N VAL A 103 -4.07 1.10 33.89
CA VAL A 103 -3.82 0.83 32.46
C VAL A 103 -2.58 -0.07 32.29
N PRO A 104 -2.60 -1.00 31.34
CA PRO A 104 -1.47 -1.87 31.08
C PRO A 104 -0.32 -1.06 30.45
N ILE A 105 0.79 -0.94 31.15
CA ILE A 105 2.04 -0.34 30.64
C ILE A 105 3.08 -1.45 30.51
N SER A 106 3.54 -1.72 29.28
CA SER A 106 4.54 -2.75 29.06
C SER A 106 5.86 -2.45 29.76
N PRO A 107 6.63 -3.47 30.22
CA PRO A 107 7.92 -3.25 30.89
C PRO A 107 8.90 -2.41 30.05
N SER A 108 8.93 -2.60 28.75
CA SER A 108 9.75 -1.84 27.82
C SER A 108 9.32 -0.36 27.73
N ARG A 109 8.02 -0.09 27.77
CA ARG A 109 7.47 1.28 27.81
C ARG A 109 7.79 1.94 29.12
N ARG A 110 7.58 1.24 30.23
CA ARG A 110 7.93 1.71 31.57
C ARG A 110 9.41 2.11 31.68
N LYS A 111 10.31 1.26 31.21
CA LYS A 111 11.76 1.57 31.21
C LYS A 111 12.09 2.84 30.41
N ARG A 112 11.43 3.04 29.27
CA ARG A 112 11.58 4.28 28.48
C ARG A 112 11.05 5.50 29.22
N LEU A 113 9.85 5.43 29.78
CA LEU A 113 9.24 6.53 30.54
C LEU A 113 10.14 6.97 31.69
N LEU A 114 10.62 6.03 32.51
CA LEU A 114 11.52 6.31 33.65
C LEU A 114 12.84 6.96 33.23
N ARG A 115 13.35 6.63 32.04
CA ARG A 115 14.56 7.23 31.48
C ARG A 115 14.31 8.64 30.93
N ASP A 116 13.18 8.86 30.27
CA ASP A 116 12.92 10.03 29.45
C ASP A 116 12.23 11.16 30.24
N ILE A 117 11.43 10.86 31.27
CA ILE A 117 10.79 11.84 32.16
C ILE A 117 11.80 12.84 32.76
N PRO A 118 12.91 12.40 33.39
CA PRO A 118 13.88 13.31 33.98
C PRO A 118 14.66 14.18 32.98
N ARG A 119 14.65 13.76 31.69
CA ARG A 119 15.38 14.44 30.61
C ARG A 119 14.51 15.44 29.85
N SER A 120 13.20 15.39 30.04
CA SER A 120 12.24 16.30 29.39
C SER A 120 12.16 17.63 30.14
N ARG A 121 11.71 18.69 29.43
CA ARG A 121 11.31 19.94 30.08
C ARG A 121 10.04 19.66 30.88
N GLY A 122 10.01 19.98 32.16
CA GLY A 122 8.94 19.59 33.10
C GLY A 122 7.53 19.98 32.65
N PHE A 123 7.38 21.06 31.90
CA PHE A 123 6.08 21.54 31.38
C PHE A 123 5.63 20.86 30.07
N VAL A 124 6.48 20.05 29.43
CA VAL A 124 6.11 19.36 28.17
C VAL A 124 5.31 18.10 28.50
N PRO A 125 4.06 17.96 27.98
CA PRO A 125 3.26 16.76 28.19
C PRO A 125 3.95 15.51 27.67
N PHE A 126 3.93 14.44 28.44
CA PHE A 126 4.56 13.19 28.14
C PHE A 126 3.49 12.10 27.97
N THR A 127 3.38 11.49 26.79
CA THR A 127 2.40 10.42 26.59
C THR A 127 2.79 9.18 27.38
N VAL A 128 2.01 8.83 28.40
CA VAL A 128 2.21 7.65 29.24
C VAL A 128 1.66 6.40 28.56
N ALA A 129 0.39 6.45 28.14
CA ALA A 129 -0.29 5.37 27.44
C ALA A 129 -1.15 5.93 26.31
N GLU A 130 -1.31 5.15 25.25
CA GLU A 130 -2.13 5.46 24.08
C GLU A 130 -2.91 4.20 23.66
N ASN A 131 -3.95 4.37 22.84
CA ASN A 131 -4.84 3.29 22.40
C ASN A 131 -5.56 2.59 23.57
N LEU A 132 -6.03 3.40 24.52
CA LEU A 132 -6.79 2.89 25.65
C LEU A 132 -8.20 2.54 25.22
N GLU A 133 -8.74 1.47 25.82
CA GLU A 133 -10.17 1.18 25.72
C GLU A 133 -10.97 2.21 26.52
N TRP A 134 -12.27 2.35 26.19
CA TRP A 134 -13.14 3.33 26.85
C TRP A 134 -13.19 3.15 28.38
N GLU A 135 -13.24 1.91 28.86
CA GLU A 135 -13.28 1.55 30.28
C GLU A 135 -12.01 2.03 31.01
N GLN A 136 -10.85 1.86 30.40
CA GLN A 136 -9.55 2.31 30.94
C GLN A 136 -9.51 3.85 31.00
N PHE A 137 -9.95 4.51 29.92
CA PHE A 137 -10.02 5.95 29.84
C PHE A 137 -11.00 6.53 30.87
N ALA A 138 -12.16 5.92 31.05
CA ALA A 138 -13.13 6.29 32.06
C ALA A 138 -12.59 6.10 33.48
N ALA A 139 -11.88 4.98 33.74
CA ALA A 139 -11.24 4.73 35.03
C ALA A 139 -10.20 5.80 35.38
N ILE A 140 -9.39 6.26 34.41
CA ILE A 140 -8.44 7.35 34.62
C ILE A 140 -9.20 8.66 34.96
N ASN A 141 -10.27 8.99 34.21
CA ASN A 141 -11.05 10.20 34.46
C ASN A 141 -11.65 10.23 35.88
N LEU A 142 -12.14 9.09 36.38
CA LEU A 142 -12.67 8.95 37.74
C LEU A 142 -11.58 9.14 38.81
N ASN A 143 -10.35 8.80 38.52
CA ASN A 143 -9.22 8.88 39.44
C ASN A 143 -8.39 10.17 39.30
N LEU A 144 -8.75 11.11 38.41
CA LEU A 144 -8.02 12.37 38.22
C LEU A 144 -7.74 13.16 39.50
N PRO A 145 -8.64 13.25 40.50
CA PRO A 145 -8.34 13.92 41.77
C PRO A 145 -7.11 13.36 42.49
N HIS A 146 -6.78 12.08 42.27
CA HIS A 146 -5.63 11.38 42.87
C HIS A 146 -4.40 11.32 41.93
N LEU A 147 -4.51 11.90 40.72
CA LEU A 147 -3.49 11.85 39.66
C LEU A 147 -3.08 13.27 39.24
N PRO A 148 -2.46 14.08 40.12
CA PRO A 148 -2.06 15.44 39.76
C PRO A 148 -1.09 15.42 38.58
N GLY A 149 -1.31 16.32 37.61
CA GLY A 149 -0.48 16.44 36.41
C GLY A 149 -0.77 15.38 35.33
N VAL A 150 -1.79 14.55 35.52
CA VAL A 150 -2.27 13.60 34.49
C VAL A 150 -3.44 14.19 33.75
N GLU A 151 -3.39 14.16 32.42
CA GLU A 151 -4.45 14.65 31.53
C GLU A 151 -4.89 13.55 30.56
N PRO A 152 -6.13 13.10 30.65
CA PRO A 152 -6.74 12.28 29.60
C PRO A 152 -6.96 13.14 28.34
N GLN A 153 -6.59 12.60 27.19
CA GLN A 153 -6.73 13.29 25.91
C GLN A 153 -7.39 12.37 24.88
N VAL A 154 -8.21 12.95 23.99
CA VAL A 154 -8.81 12.24 22.87
C VAL A 154 -8.14 12.71 21.58
N GLY A 155 -7.25 11.90 21.06
CA GLY A 155 -6.63 12.08 19.77
C GLY A 155 -7.40 11.38 18.64
N LYS A 156 -6.76 11.25 17.49
CA LYS A 156 -7.24 10.46 16.36
C LYS A 156 -6.18 9.44 15.96
N LEU A 157 -6.63 8.22 15.68
CA LEU A 157 -5.79 7.13 15.22
C LEU A 157 -6.29 6.63 13.87
N ARG A 158 -5.38 6.37 12.95
CA ARG A 158 -5.71 5.70 11.69
C ARG A 158 -6.23 4.31 11.98
N TYR A 159 -7.33 3.93 11.33
CA TYR A 159 -7.99 2.66 11.53
C TYR A 159 -8.39 2.05 10.19
N TYR A 160 -8.20 0.76 10.06
CA TYR A 160 -8.50 -0.05 8.88
C TYR A 160 -9.63 -1.01 9.23
N PRO A 161 -10.91 -0.67 8.90
CA PRO A 161 -12.08 -1.44 9.33
C PRO A 161 -12.15 -2.86 8.80
N GLN A 162 -11.47 -3.12 7.70
CA GLN A 162 -11.43 -4.43 7.04
C GLN A 162 -10.15 -5.21 7.36
N ASP A 163 -9.50 -4.86 8.47
CA ASP A 163 -8.29 -5.48 8.99
C ASP A 163 -7.21 -5.72 7.90
N ASP A 164 -6.92 -6.96 7.58
CA ASP A 164 -5.80 -7.38 6.74
C ASP A 164 -6.12 -7.48 5.24
N ILE A 165 -7.41 -7.40 4.85
CA ILE A 165 -7.88 -7.65 3.47
C ILE A 165 -7.22 -6.73 2.44
N PHE A 166 -6.98 -5.47 2.79
CA PHE A 166 -6.36 -4.48 1.92
C PHE A 166 -4.90 -4.16 2.27
N SER A 167 -4.30 -4.91 3.20
CA SER A 167 -3.00 -4.58 3.81
C SER A 167 -1.91 -4.22 2.82
N HIS A 168 -1.74 -5.02 1.77
CA HIS A 168 -0.67 -4.82 0.79
C HIS A 168 -0.90 -3.63 -0.14
N MET A 169 -2.15 -3.32 -0.47
CA MET A 169 -2.45 -2.20 -1.36
C MET A 169 -2.57 -0.89 -0.62
N VAL A 170 -3.34 -0.86 0.46
CA VAL A 170 -3.52 0.36 1.25
C VAL A 170 -2.25 0.66 2.05
N GLY A 171 -1.58 -0.36 2.56
CA GLY A 171 -0.43 -0.19 3.41
C GLY A 171 -0.82 0.26 4.82
N TYR A 172 0.06 1.00 5.47
CA TYR A 172 -0.16 1.47 6.84
C TYR A 172 0.54 2.81 7.09
N VAL A 173 0.11 3.48 8.15
CA VAL A 173 0.77 4.67 8.68
C VAL A 173 1.65 4.32 9.87
N GLY A 174 2.75 5.04 10.03
CA GLY A 174 3.66 4.89 11.16
C GLY A 174 4.27 6.20 11.60
N ARG A 175 5.01 6.18 12.71
CA ARG A 175 5.75 7.36 13.17
C ARG A 175 6.86 7.71 12.18
N PRO A 176 7.17 9.01 11.97
CA PRO A 176 8.32 9.42 11.20
C PRO A 176 9.61 8.80 11.75
N ASP A 177 10.45 8.29 10.90
CA ASP A 177 11.78 7.78 11.25
C ASP A 177 12.88 8.82 11.04
N GLY A 178 14.14 8.48 11.33
CA GLY A 178 15.26 9.39 11.18
C GLY A 178 15.51 9.87 9.74
N ARG A 179 15.05 9.14 8.73
CA ARG A 179 15.11 9.57 7.32
C ARG A 179 14.00 10.55 6.99
N ASP A 180 12.80 10.31 7.50
CA ASP A 180 11.65 11.20 7.34
C ASP A 180 11.92 12.56 7.99
N LEU A 181 12.47 12.57 9.22
CA LEU A 181 12.78 13.77 9.99
C LEU A 181 13.87 14.68 9.35
N ARG A 182 14.57 14.18 8.32
CA ARG A 182 15.51 15.01 7.52
C ARG A 182 14.80 15.89 6.51
N ARG A 183 13.51 15.65 6.25
CA ARG A 183 12.69 16.54 5.42
C ARG A 183 12.39 17.80 6.21
N ASP A 184 12.43 18.95 5.54
CA ASP A 184 12.08 20.24 6.16
C ASP A 184 10.55 20.41 6.26
N ASP A 185 9.93 19.52 7.02
CA ASP A 185 8.49 19.54 7.28
C ASP A 185 8.24 19.56 8.79
N PRO A 186 7.79 20.70 9.33
CA PRO A 186 7.55 20.84 10.76
C PRO A 186 6.50 19.89 11.33
N LEU A 187 5.54 19.40 10.50
CA LEU A 187 4.52 18.43 10.91
C LEU A 187 5.13 17.12 11.39
N LEU A 188 6.24 16.70 10.79
CA LEU A 188 6.90 15.44 11.15
C LEU A 188 7.44 15.44 12.59
N LYS A 189 7.61 16.63 13.17
CA LYS A 189 8.08 16.83 14.56
C LYS A 189 6.93 16.89 15.56
N VAL A 190 5.67 16.95 15.10
CA VAL A 190 4.49 17.00 15.98
C VAL A 190 4.32 15.64 16.68
N PRO A 191 4.25 15.62 18.02
CA PRO A 191 4.06 14.39 18.77
C PRO A 191 2.79 13.63 18.33
N GLY A 192 2.93 12.33 18.09
CA GLY A 192 1.81 11.49 17.66
C GLY A 192 1.45 11.59 16.18
N PHE A 193 2.09 12.49 15.41
CA PHE A 193 1.87 12.57 13.97
C PHE A 193 2.34 11.29 13.28
N ARG A 194 1.59 10.85 12.27
CA ARG A 194 1.85 9.63 11.51
C ARG A 194 1.85 9.92 10.02
N ILE A 195 2.72 9.26 9.29
CA ILE A 195 2.85 9.35 7.84
C ILE A 195 2.64 7.98 7.21
N GLY A 196 2.29 7.95 5.93
CA GLY A 196 2.21 6.72 5.16
C GLY A 196 3.58 6.05 5.01
N LYS A 197 3.68 4.76 5.35
CA LYS A 197 4.93 3.97 5.29
C LYS A 197 4.97 3.03 4.10
N SER A 198 3.83 2.57 3.64
CA SER A 198 3.70 1.67 2.48
C SER A 198 2.37 1.91 1.75
N GLY A 199 2.21 1.31 0.60
CA GLY A 199 0.97 1.30 -0.17
C GLY A 199 0.44 2.68 -0.55
N VAL A 200 -0.87 2.77 -0.74
CA VAL A 200 -1.62 4.00 -1.04
C VAL A 200 -1.40 5.07 0.03
N GLU A 201 -1.32 4.66 1.30
CA GLU A 201 -1.02 5.56 2.43
C GLU A 201 0.29 6.34 2.21
N LYS A 202 1.31 5.71 1.63
CA LYS A 202 2.60 6.35 1.35
C LYS A 202 2.57 7.15 0.04
N GLN A 203 2.00 6.59 -1.02
CA GLN A 203 2.02 7.24 -2.34
C GLN A 203 1.22 8.53 -2.35
N PHE A 204 0.10 8.54 -1.67
CA PHE A 204 -0.79 9.70 -1.59
C PHE A 204 -0.72 10.38 -0.23
N ASP A 205 0.41 10.23 0.50
CA ASP A 205 0.55 10.78 1.85
C ASP A 205 0.27 12.28 1.88
N ASP A 206 0.81 13.05 0.94
CA ASP A 206 0.64 14.51 0.88
C ASP A 206 -0.82 14.94 0.69
N LYS A 207 -1.60 14.18 -0.11
CA LYS A 207 -3.04 14.43 -0.29
C LYS A 207 -3.84 14.01 0.93
N LEU A 208 -3.54 12.83 1.47
CA LEU A 208 -4.24 12.26 2.61
C LEU A 208 -3.99 13.01 3.91
N ARG A 209 -2.80 13.57 4.14
CA ARG A 209 -2.46 14.22 5.41
C ARG A 209 -3.01 15.64 5.55
N GLY A 210 -3.37 16.33 4.45
CA GLY A 210 -3.88 17.69 4.46
C GLY A 210 -2.83 18.74 4.87
N SER A 211 -3.30 19.93 5.27
CA SER A 211 -2.45 21.06 5.65
C SER A 211 -2.54 21.37 7.13
N ALA A 212 -1.38 21.66 7.75
CA ALA A 212 -1.27 21.94 9.16
C ALA A 212 -2.18 23.08 9.62
N GLY A 213 -2.83 22.89 10.76
CA GLY A 213 -3.39 23.96 11.53
C GLY A 213 -2.33 24.61 12.44
N SER A 214 -2.72 25.69 13.09
CA SER A 214 -1.89 26.39 14.07
C SER A 214 -2.69 26.82 15.29
N ARG A 215 -2.07 26.78 16.46
CA ARG A 215 -2.57 27.39 17.68
C ARG A 215 -1.56 28.42 18.17
N ARG A 216 -2.02 29.60 18.47
CA ARG A 216 -1.22 30.63 19.12
C ARG A 216 -1.53 30.58 20.62
N VAL A 217 -0.50 30.32 21.41
CA VAL A 217 -0.60 30.23 22.86
C VAL A 217 0.27 31.27 23.53
N GLU A 218 -0.25 31.86 24.59
CA GLU A 218 0.52 32.71 25.49
C GLU A 218 1.30 31.80 26.45
N VAL A 219 2.60 32.05 26.54
CA VAL A 219 3.48 31.30 27.43
C VAL A 219 4.19 32.24 28.44
N ASN A 220 4.52 31.71 29.61
CA ASN A 220 5.33 32.44 30.57
C ASN A 220 6.84 32.33 30.20
N ASN A 221 7.71 32.96 31.04
CA ASN A 221 9.16 32.98 30.86
C ASN A 221 9.87 31.63 30.85
N VAL A 222 9.21 30.58 31.31
CA VAL A 222 9.72 29.19 31.26
C VAL A 222 9.08 28.36 30.14
N GLY A 223 8.18 28.97 29.34
CA GLY A 223 7.53 28.32 28.19
C GLY A 223 6.24 27.54 28.53
N ARG A 224 5.67 27.71 29.75
CA ARG A 224 4.41 27.12 30.15
C ARG A 224 3.26 27.88 29.49
N VAL A 225 2.31 27.15 28.88
CA VAL A 225 1.09 27.71 28.28
C VAL A 225 0.19 28.30 29.37
N ILE A 226 -0.16 29.58 29.23
CA ILE A 226 -1.09 30.30 30.11
C ILE A 226 -2.51 30.21 29.55
N ARG A 227 -2.67 30.52 28.26
CA ARG A 227 -3.95 30.46 27.55
C ARG A 227 -3.76 30.34 26.04
N GLU A 228 -4.79 29.85 25.36
CA GLU A 228 -4.87 29.86 23.90
C GLU A 228 -5.41 31.22 23.43
N LEU A 229 -4.69 31.86 22.52
CA LEU A 229 -5.02 33.18 21.97
C LEU A 229 -5.83 33.06 20.67
N ALA A 230 -5.46 32.10 19.82
CA ALA A 230 -6.12 31.85 18.54
C ALA A 230 -5.88 30.40 18.10
N ARG A 231 -6.83 29.85 17.34
CA ARG A 231 -6.77 28.52 16.78
C ARG A 231 -7.24 28.50 15.33
N ASN A 232 -6.40 27.95 14.46
CA ASN A 232 -6.72 27.59 13.08
C ASN A 232 -6.64 26.06 12.97
N PRO A 233 -7.72 25.34 12.70
CA PRO A 233 -7.71 23.87 12.67
C PRO A 233 -6.94 23.26 11.49
N GLY A 234 -6.55 24.09 10.50
CA GLY A 234 -5.94 23.61 9.26
C GLY A 234 -6.97 23.04 8.27
N ILE A 235 -6.46 22.36 7.25
CA ILE A 235 -7.28 21.75 6.20
C ILE A 235 -7.16 20.24 6.32
N GLN A 236 -8.29 19.56 6.43
CA GLN A 236 -8.36 18.10 6.43
C GLN A 236 -7.80 17.54 5.12
N GLY A 237 -7.17 16.37 5.17
CA GLY A 237 -6.75 15.64 3.98
C GLY A 237 -7.91 15.20 3.10
N ALA A 238 -7.66 15.12 1.80
CA ALA A 238 -8.65 14.70 0.83
C ALA A 238 -8.98 13.20 0.98
N ASP A 239 -10.25 12.84 0.85
CA ASP A 239 -10.66 11.45 0.73
C ASP A 239 -10.25 10.90 -0.63
N LEU A 240 -9.81 9.63 -0.67
CA LEU A 240 -9.47 8.92 -1.91
C LEU A 240 -10.47 7.80 -2.14
N THR A 241 -11.04 7.74 -3.36
CA THR A 241 -11.88 6.62 -3.78
C THR A 241 -11.08 5.69 -4.68
N MET A 242 -10.88 4.45 -4.21
CA MET A 242 -10.20 3.40 -4.96
C MET A 242 -11.14 2.81 -6.01
N SER A 243 -10.58 2.29 -7.10
CA SER A 243 -11.33 1.50 -8.10
C SER A 243 -11.70 0.10 -7.61
N MET A 244 -11.17 -0.31 -6.46
CA MET A 244 -11.33 -1.66 -5.89
C MET A 244 -12.74 -1.90 -5.34
N ASP A 245 -13.18 -3.17 -5.44
CA ASP A 245 -14.43 -3.68 -4.87
C ASP A 245 -14.10 -4.51 -3.62
N SER A 246 -14.55 -4.03 -2.46
CA SER A 246 -14.28 -4.70 -1.17
C SER A 246 -14.80 -6.13 -1.10
N ALA A 247 -15.91 -6.44 -1.77
CA ALA A 247 -16.45 -7.79 -1.76
C ALA A 247 -15.61 -8.75 -2.61
N LEU A 248 -15.15 -8.31 -3.79
CA LEU A 248 -14.25 -9.10 -4.64
C LEU A 248 -12.88 -9.27 -3.98
N GLN A 249 -12.37 -8.24 -3.33
CA GLN A 249 -11.10 -8.30 -2.61
C GLN A 249 -11.16 -9.30 -1.45
N ASN A 250 -12.24 -9.25 -0.64
CA ASN A 250 -12.46 -10.19 0.46
C ASN A 250 -12.57 -11.63 -0.02
N GLU A 251 -13.35 -11.86 -1.10
CA GLU A 251 -13.48 -13.19 -1.69
C GLU A 251 -12.14 -13.70 -2.22
N ALA A 252 -11.33 -12.85 -2.85
CA ALA A 252 -10.01 -13.23 -3.35
C ALA A 252 -9.06 -13.68 -2.22
N ILE A 253 -9.03 -12.95 -1.11
CA ILE A 253 -8.24 -13.34 0.07
C ILE A 253 -8.80 -14.64 0.68
N SER A 254 -10.13 -14.77 0.80
CA SER A 254 -10.78 -15.99 1.30
C SER A 254 -10.46 -17.22 0.45
N LEU A 255 -10.44 -17.07 -0.88
CA LEU A 255 -10.12 -18.16 -1.80
C LEU A 255 -8.64 -18.56 -1.79
N LEU A 256 -7.74 -17.61 -1.56
CA LEU A 256 -6.33 -17.93 -1.33
C LEU A 256 -6.12 -18.67 -0.01
N GLY A 257 -6.93 -18.34 1.01
CA GLY A 257 -6.88 -19.01 2.32
C GLY A 257 -5.47 -19.00 2.92
N GLU A 258 -4.96 -20.16 3.30
CA GLU A 258 -3.61 -20.32 3.87
C GLU A 258 -2.49 -20.41 2.81
N GLN A 259 -2.84 -20.34 1.53
CA GLN A 259 -1.86 -20.44 0.45
C GLN A 259 -1.06 -19.13 0.32
N SER A 260 0.14 -19.25 -0.21
CA SER A 260 0.95 -18.11 -0.62
C SER A 260 0.67 -17.80 -2.08
N GLY A 261 0.26 -16.56 -2.39
CA GLY A 261 -0.08 -16.23 -3.77
C GLY A 261 -0.70 -14.87 -3.95
N SER A 262 -1.26 -14.64 -5.13
CA SER A 262 -1.90 -13.38 -5.47
C SER A 262 -3.00 -13.52 -6.52
N VAL A 263 -3.94 -12.60 -6.48
CA VAL A 263 -4.99 -12.41 -7.48
C VAL A 263 -5.01 -10.96 -7.91
N VAL A 264 -5.06 -10.74 -9.22
CA VAL A 264 -5.29 -9.41 -9.81
C VAL A 264 -6.48 -9.51 -10.76
N MET A 265 -7.48 -8.65 -10.58
CA MET A 265 -8.62 -8.53 -11.48
C MET A 265 -8.80 -7.07 -11.89
N MET A 266 -9.04 -6.82 -13.18
CA MET A 266 -9.25 -5.47 -13.70
C MET A 266 -10.28 -5.44 -14.83
N ASP A 267 -10.89 -4.28 -15.02
CA ASP A 267 -11.73 -3.99 -16.19
C ASP A 267 -10.82 -3.83 -17.41
N VAL A 268 -11.13 -4.57 -18.48
CA VAL A 268 -10.28 -4.64 -19.68
C VAL A 268 -10.36 -3.37 -20.54
N ASN A 269 -11.37 -2.52 -20.33
CA ASN A 269 -11.60 -1.33 -21.12
C ASN A 269 -11.13 -0.05 -20.42
N SER A 270 -11.49 0.12 -19.14
CA SER A 270 -11.11 1.30 -18.34
C SER A 270 -9.74 1.16 -17.69
N GLY A 271 -9.28 -0.07 -17.45
CA GLY A 271 -8.09 -0.33 -16.66
C GLY A 271 -8.32 -0.28 -15.14
N GLU A 272 -9.54 0.03 -14.68
CA GLU A 272 -9.86 0.03 -13.25
C GLU A 272 -9.55 -1.31 -12.63
N VAL A 273 -8.75 -1.31 -11.57
CA VAL A 273 -8.38 -2.51 -10.84
C VAL A 273 -9.42 -2.78 -9.76
N LEU A 274 -10.14 -3.90 -9.89
CA LEU A 274 -11.20 -4.28 -8.94
C LEU A 274 -10.65 -5.03 -7.74
N THR A 275 -9.57 -5.79 -7.95
CA THR A 275 -8.96 -6.61 -6.90
C THR A 275 -7.45 -6.70 -7.12
N ILE A 276 -6.71 -6.51 -6.04
CA ILE A 276 -5.28 -6.83 -5.92
C ILE A 276 -5.08 -7.50 -4.56
N ALA A 277 -5.18 -8.81 -4.54
CA ALA A 277 -4.99 -9.62 -3.35
C ALA A 277 -3.58 -10.24 -3.33
N SER A 278 -2.98 -10.27 -2.16
CA SER A 278 -1.71 -10.94 -1.90
C SER A 278 -1.81 -11.67 -0.56
N ALA A 279 -1.45 -12.93 -0.52
CA ALA A 279 -1.50 -13.79 0.68
C ALA A 279 -0.12 -14.41 0.94
N PRO A 280 0.23 -14.67 2.24
CA PRO A 280 -0.50 -14.28 3.43
C PRO A 280 -0.59 -12.77 3.62
N THR A 281 -1.61 -12.33 4.35
CA THR A 281 -1.84 -10.92 4.70
C THR A 281 -1.17 -10.54 6.02
N PHE A 282 -1.22 -9.27 6.38
CA PHE A 282 -0.83 -8.76 7.69
C PHE A 282 -1.82 -7.69 8.15
N ASN A 283 -2.03 -7.53 9.46
CA ASN A 283 -2.98 -6.52 9.96
C ASN A 283 -2.32 -5.13 10.05
N PRO A 284 -2.70 -4.14 9.23
CA PRO A 284 -2.14 -2.79 9.24
C PRO A 284 -2.45 -2.02 10.54
N ASN A 285 -3.50 -2.39 11.27
CA ASN A 285 -3.81 -1.80 12.58
C ASN A 285 -2.72 -2.06 13.60
N GLN A 286 -2.09 -3.24 13.57
CA GLN A 286 -0.96 -3.56 14.46
C GLN A 286 0.24 -2.66 14.19
N PHE A 287 0.55 -2.37 12.92
CA PHE A 287 1.63 -1.44 12.54
C PHE A 287 1.35 -0.01 13.00
N THR A 288 0.09 0.40 12.99
CA THR A 288 -0.30 1.74 13.45
C THR A 288 -0.08 1.91 14.94
N VAL A 289 -0.37 0.89 15.74
CA VAL A 289 -0.15 0.88 17.20
C VAL A 289 1.33 0.66 17.52
N GLY A 290 1.98 -0.24 16.80
CA GLY A 290 3.36 -0.67 16.95
C GLY A 290 3.46 -2.15 17.30
N LEU A 291 4.27 -2.88 16.56
CA LEU A 291 4.55 -4.29 16.74
C LEU A 291 5.56 -4.52 17.85
N SER A 292 5.40 -5.60 18.58
CA SER A 292 6.47 -6.13 19.44
C SER A 292 7.57 -6.76 18.58
N GLN A 293 8.77 -6.92 19.14
CA GLN A 293 9.88 -7.57 18.42
C GLN A 293 9.50 -9.00 18.00
N LYS A 294 8.82 -9.75 18.85
CA LYS A 294 8.39 -11.12 18.56
C LYS A 294 7.41 -11.19 17.37
N GLU A 295 6.44 -10.28 17.32
CA GLU A 295 5.49 -10.20 16.19
C GLU A 295 6.20 -9.83 14.89
N TRP A 296 7.13 -8.87 14.97
CA TRP A 296 7.94 -8.44 13.82
C TRP A 296 8.81 -9.59 13.30
N ASP A 297 9.53 -10.28 14.19
CA ASP A 297 10.38 -11.40 13.80
C ASP A 297 9.54 -12.53 13.20
N GLY A 298 8.36 -12.82 13.76
CA GLY A 298 7.44 -13.81 13.21
C GLY A 298 7.00 -13.50 11.78
N LEU A 299 6.78 -12.21 11.43
CA LEU A 299 6.46 -11.81 10.06
C LEU A 299 7.66 -11.92 9.10
N LEU A 300 8.88 -11.70 9.60
CA LEU A 300 10.10 -11.81 8.78
C LEU A 300 10.50 -13.26 8.52
N ASP A 301 10.32 -14.13 9.52
CA ASP A 301 10.74 -15.53 9.50
C ASP A 301 9.76 -16.41 8.73
N ASP A 302 8.51 -15.98 8.52
CA ASP A 302 7.54 -16.74 7.74
C ASP A 302 8.04 -16.94 6.30
N GLN A 303 8.21 -18.23 5.92
CA GLN A 303 8.68 -18.62 4.58
C GLN A 303 7.79 -18.09 3.46
N ARG A 304 6.49 -17.90 3.72
CA ARG A 304 5.51 -17.38 2.75
C ARG A 304 5.56 -15.86 2.59
N LYS A 305 6.47 -15.17 3.32
CA LYS A 305 6.78 -13.72 3.17
C LYS A 305 5.54 -12.81 3.17
N PRO A 306 4.79 -12.73 4.28
CA PRO A 306 3.54 -11.97 4.37
C PRO A 306 3.69 -10.46 4.11
N LEU A 307 4.90 -9.89 4.26
CA LEU A 307 5.13 -8.45 4.02
C LEU A 307 5.33 -8.09 2.54
N ILE A 308 5.47 -9.08 1.65
CA ILE A 308 5.66 -8.85 0.22
C ILE A 308 4.31 -8.79 -0.48
N ASN A 309 4.04 -7.68 -1.16
CA ASN A 309 2.91 -7.61 -2.09
C ASN A 309 3.24 -8.41 -3.35
N LYS A 310 2.84 -9.69 -3.37
CA LYS A 310 3.14 -10.62 -4.45
C LYS A 310 2.50 -10.22 -5.77
N ALA A 311 1.38 -9.50 -5.73
CA ALA A 311 0.68 -9.07 -6.93
C ALA A 311 1.51 -8.14 -7.83
N ILE A 312 2.35 -7.30 -7.22
CA ILE A 312 3.17 -6.30 -7.94
C ILE A 312 4.68 -6.52 -7.79
N ALA A 313 5.11 -7.25 -6.76
CA ALA A 313 6.54 -7.47 -6.48
C ALA A 313 6.98 -8.93 -6.58
N GLY A 314 6.05 -9.89 -6.57
CA GLY A 314 6.34 -11.29 -6.89
C GLY A 314 6.75 -11.42 -8.36
N GLN A 315 7.83 -12.12 -8.61
CA GLN A 315 8.35 -12.36 -9.97
C GLN A 315 8.37 -13.86 -10.23
N TYR A 316 7.57 -14.30 -11.17
CA TYR A 316 7.36 -15.72 -11.49
C TYR A 316 7.61 -15.95 -12.97
N ALA A 317 8.11 -17.12 -13.31
CA ALA A 317 8.07 -17.54 -14.69
C ALA A 317 6.59 -17.66 -15.12
N PRO A 318 6.19 -17.11 -16.27
CA PRO A 318 4.78 -17.10 -16.68
C PRO A 318 4.27 -18.49 -17.11
N GLY A 319 5.16 -19.40 -17.46
CA GLY A 319 4.79 -20.71 -17.99
C GLY A 319 3.87 -20.61 -19.21
N SER A 320 3.00 -21.58 -19.36
CA SER A 320 2.06 -21.64 -20.49
C SER A 320 1.11 -20.45 -20.63
N THR A 321 1.05 -19.53 -19.67
CA THR A 321 0.18 -18.34 -19.77
C THR A 321 0.62 -17.35 -20.85
N VAL A 322 1.85 -17.43 -21.37
CA VAL A 322 2.34 -16.57 -22.46
C VAL A 322 2.31 -17.22 -23.84
N LYS A 323 1.86 -18.48 -23.95
CA LYS A 323 1.82 -19.19 -25.24
C LYS A 323 1.04 -18.45 -26.32
N MET A 324 0.01 -17.69 -25.96
CA MET A 324 -0.72 -16.83 -26.90
C MET A 324 0.18 -15.77 -27.53
N LEU A 325 1.13 -15.19 -26.76
CA LEU A 325 2.06 -14.20 -27.28
C LEU A 325 3.09 -14.83 -28.24
N ILE A 326 3.52 -16.06 -27.93
CA ILE A 326 4.42 -16.81 -28.81
C ILE A 326 3.71 -17.15 -30.13
N ALA A 327 2.44 -17.56 -30.05
CA ALA A 327 1.61 -17.82 -31.23
C ALA A 327 1.42 -16.56 -32.08
N ILE A 328 1.10 -15.42 -31.46
CA ILE A 328 0.99 -14.12 -32.15
C ILE A 328 2.31 -13.76 -32.83
N ALA A 329 3.46 -13.91 -32.15
CA ALA A 329 4.76 -13.65 -32.73
C ALA A 329 5.01 -14.53 -33.96
N GLY A 330 4.66 -15.82 -33.91
CA GLY A 330 4.79 -16.74 -35.05
C GLY A 330 3.94 -16.36 -36.25
N LEU A 331 2.73 -15.89 -36.01
CA LEU A 331 1.81 -15.42 -37.05
C LEU A 331 2.27 -14.10 -37.67
N GLU A 332 2.75 -13.14 -36.84
CA GLU A 332 3.28 -11.85 -37.34
C GLU A 332 4.52 -12.03 -38.19
N GLU A 333 5.44 -12.90 -37.80
CA GLU A 333 6.65 -13.26 -38.55
C GLU A 333 6.38 -14.23 -39.70
N LYS A 334 5.15 -14.74 -39.84
CA LYS A 334 4.73 -15.68 -40.89
C LYS A 334 5.57 -16.97 -40.94
N VAL A 335 6.12 -17.41 -39.79
CA VAL A 335 6.92 -18.64 -39.70
C VAL A 335 6.05 -19.88 -39.51
N ILE A 336 4.74 -19.68 -39.30
CA ILE A 336 3.75 -20.75 -39.13
C ILE A 336 2.36 -20.24 -39.55
N THR A 337 1.48 -21.14 -40.00
CA THR A 337 0.07 -20.86 -40.19
C THR A 337 -0.78 -21.50 -39.08
N PRO A 338 -2.00 -21.02 -38.81
CA PRO A 338 -2.87 -21.59 -37.78
C PRO A 338 -3.21 -23.08 -37.97
N GLU A 339 -3.26 -23.53 -39.23
CA GLU A 339 -3.64 -24.89 -39.62
C GLU A 339 -2.48 -25.86 -39.65
N GLU A 340 -1.24 -25.34 -39.66
CA GLU A 340 -0.03 -26.16 -39.70
C GLU A 340 0.04 -27.07 -38.46
N LYS A 341 0.24 -28.37 -38.72
CA LYS A 341 0.34 -29.38 -37.67
C LYS A 341 1.76 -29.75 -37.35
N ILE A 342 2.08 -29.73 -36.05
CA ILE A 342 3.31 -30.26 -35.49
C ILE A 342 2.95 -31.50 -34.67
N VAL A 343 3.70 -32.59 -34.87
CA VAL A 343 3.46 -33.84 -34.14
C VAL A 343 4.14 -33.77 -32.78
N CYS A 344 3.39 -34.01 -31.72
CA CYS A 344 3.88 -34.11 -30.35
C CYS A 344 3.96 -35.60 -29.94
N GLU A 345 5.17 -36.11 -29.80
CA GLU A 345 5.45 -37.48 -29.32
C GLU A 345 5.85 -37.47 -27.82
N GLY A 346 5.46 -36.46 -27.06
CA GLY A 346 5.80 -36.31 -25.64
C GLY A 346 7.18 -35.67 -25.38
N GLN A 347 8.03 -35.55 -26.40
CA GLN A 347 9.38 -34.98 -26.29
C GLN A 347 9.83 -34.28 -27.57
N TYR A 348 10.87 -33.46 -27.46
CA TYR A 348 11.50 -32.73 -28.55
C TYR A 348 13.02 -32.74 -28.38
N GLU A 349 13.73 -33.21 -29.41
CA GLU A 349 15.18 -33.35 -29.39
C GLU A 349 15.88 -32.14 -30.03
N LEU A 350 16.89 -31.60 -29.35
CA LEU A 350 17.73 -30.52 -29.87
C LEU A 350 19.18 -30.66 -29.36
N GLY A 351 20.14 -30.90 -30.27
CA GLY A 351 21.58 -30.90 -29.95
C GLY A 351 21.98 -31.96 -28.93
N GLY A 352 21.24 -33.07 -28.84
CA GLY A 352 21.47 -34.15 -27.86
C GLY A 352 20.81 -33.96 -26.51
N ASP A 353 20.10 -32.83 -26.31
CA ASP A 353 19.25 -32.59 -25.16
C ASP A 353 17.79 -32.89 -25.50
N THR A 354 17.04 -33.45 -24.52
CA THR A 354 15.63 -33.79 -24.65
C THR A 354 14.78 -32.81 -23.86
N PHE A 355 13.80 -32.19 -24.53
CA PHE A 355 12.80 -31.27 -23.95
C PHE A 355 11.45 -32.01 -23.89
N HIS A 356 10.85 -32.12 -22.72
CA HIS A 356 9.65 -32.92 -22.52
C HIS A 356 8.37 -32.07 -22.57
N CYS A 357 7.31 -32.67 -23.12
CA CYS A 357 5.94 -32.19 -22.93
C CYS A 357 5.46 -32.62 -21.54
N TRP A 358 4.43 -31.92 -21.03
CA TRP A 358 3.74 -32.35 -19.82
C TRP A 358 2.92 -33.63 -20.04
N GLU A 359 2.45 -33.84 -21.28
CA GLU A 359 1.81 -35.11 -21.71
C GLU A 359 2.89 -36.07 -22.21
N HIS A 360 3.14 -37.11 -21.44
CA HIS A 360 4.27 -38.03 -21.69
C HIS A 360 4.06 -38.90 -22.92
N GLU A 361 2.82 -39.32 -23.17
CA GLU A 361 2.45 -40.13 -24.35
C GLU A 361 2.36 -39.28 -25.63
N GLY A 362 2.46 -37.95 -25.47
CA GLY A 362 2.32 -36.98 -26.55
C GLY A 362 0.87 -36.70 -26.93
N HIS A 363 0.68 -35.53 -27.54
CA HIS A 363 -0.64 -35.05 -27.99
C HIS A 363 -0.96 -35.48 -29.44
N GLY A 364 -0.04 -36.13 -30.15
CA GLY A 364 -0.17 -36.38 -31.58
C GLY A 364 -0.10 -35.09 -32.42
N PRO A 365 -0.78 -35.08 -33.60
CA PRO A 365 -0.73 -33.93 -34.53
C PRO A 365 -1.54 -32.74 -34.01
N MET A 366 -0.86 -31.66 -33.57
CA MET A 366 -1.44 -30.43 -33.01
C MET A 366 -1.33 -29.27 -34.01
N ASN A 367 -2.43 -28.61 -34.32
CA ASN A 367 -2.46 -27.28 -34.92
C ASN A 367 -2.35 -26.20 -33.81
N MET A 368 -2.31 -24.90 -34.18
CA MET A 368 -2.13 -23.83 -33.21
C MET A 368 -3.26 -23.74 -32.17
N HIS A 369 -4.51 -23.90 -32.61
CA HIS A 369 -5.68 -23.89 -31.72
C HIS A 369 -5.61 -25.02 -30.70
N ASP A 370 -5.39 -26.25 -31.17
CA ASP A 370 -5.35 -27.44 -30.33
C ASP A 370 -4.14 -27.40 -29.38
N ALA A 371 -3.00 -26.90 -29.84
CA ALA A 371 -1.79 -26.73 -29.04
C ALA A 371 -1.98 -25.73 -27.87
N ILE A 372 -2.78 -24.67 -28.06
CA ILE A 372 -3.13 -23.74 -26.98
C ILE A 372 -4.14 -24.40 -26.04
N THR A 373 -5.18 -25.04 -26.58
CA THR A 373 -6.25 -25.69 -25.82
C THR A 373 -5.69 -26.76 -24.88
N ASN A 374 -4.83 -27.65 -25.40
CA ASN A 374 -4.18 -28.74 -24.66
C ASN A 374 -2.84 -28.34 -24.03
N SER A 375 -2.41 -27.08 -24.21
CA SER A 375 -1.13 -26.59 -23.68
C SER A 375 0.10 -27.38 -24.11
N CYS A 376 0.16 -27.87 -25.36
CA CYS A 376 1.25 -28.70 -25.89
C CYS A 376 2.58 -27.96 -25.88
N ASP A 377 3.60 -28.47 -25.17
CA ASP A 377 4.92 -27.81 -25.10
C ASP A 377 5.73 -28.05 -26.38
N VAL A 378 5.67 -29.24 -26.96
CA VAL A 378 6.40 -29.59 -28.18
C VAL A 378 6.06 -28.68 -29.34
N TYR A 379 4.77 -28.34 -29.52
CA TYR A 379 4.35 -27.35 -30.52
C TYR A 379 5.06 -26.02 -30.34
N PHE A 380 5.14 -25.55 -29.11
CA PHE A 380 5.76 -24.26 -28.79
C PHE A 380 7.29 -24.30 -28.77
N TYR A 381 7.92 -25.46 -28.54
CA TYR A 381 9.36 -25.63 -28.76
C TYR A 381 9.72 -25.45 -30.22
N GLU A 382 9.03 -26.13 -31.13
CA GLU A 382 9.28 -26.00 -32.57
C GLU A 382 8.97 -24.59 -33.07
N LEU A 383 7.86 -23.98 -32.63
CA LEU A 383 7.52 -22.61 -32.99
C LEU A 383 8.61 -21.62 -32.52
N ALA A 384 9.06 -21.73 -31.27
CA ALA A 384 10.10 -20.87 -30.71
C ALA A 384 11.46 -21.07 -31.42
N ARG A 385 11.79 -22.31 -31.81
CA ARG A 385 12.99 -22.59 -32.59
C ARG A 385 12.99 -21.85 -33.93
N ARG A 386 11.86 -21.82 -34.62
CA ARG A 386 11.69 -21.11 -35.91
C ARG A 386 11.72 -19.59 -35.72
N LEU A 387 11.15 -19.07 -34.63
CA LEU A 387 11.07 -17.64 -34.35
C LEU A 387 12.42 -17.05 -33.92
N GLY A 388 13.18 -17.76 -33.09
CA GLY A 388 14.21 -17.13 -32.29
C GLY A 388 13.65 -16.26 -31.16
N ILE A 389 14.52 -15.69 -30.32
CA ILE A 389 14.12 -14.95 -29.12
C ILE A 389 13.62 -13.53 -29.40
N ASP A 390 14.13 -12.86 -30.43
CA ASP A 390 13.90 -11.43 -30.64
C ASP A 390 12.42 -11.07 -30.94
N PRO A 391 11.66 -11.83 -31.78
CA PRO A 391 10.23 -11.62 -31.93
C PRO A 391 9.45 -11.90 -30.64
N ILE A 392 9.84 -12.92 -29.88
CA ILE A 392 9.22 -13.26 -28.59
C ILE A 392 9.36 -12.08 -27.62
N GLU A 393 10.57 -11.55 -27.47
CA GLU A 393 10.87 -10.39 -26.64
C GLU A 393 10.03 -9.17 -27.07
N ARG A 394 9.98 -8.89 -28.36
CA ARG A 394 9.25 -7.75 -28.92
C ARG A 394 7.74 -7.82 -28.63
N VAL A 395 7.11 -8.97 -28.89
CA VAL A 395 5.68 -9.16 -28.66
C VAL A 395 5.36 -9.14 -27.17
N ALA A 396 6.16 -9.80 -26.32
CA ALA A 396 5.98 -9.76 -24.88
C ALA A 396 6.00 -8.32 -24.33
N LYS A 397 6.92 -7.48 -24.78
CA LYS A 397 7.00 -6.06 -24.39
C LYS A 397 5.80 -5.24 -24.91
N LYS A 398 5.29 -5.49 -26.14
CA LYS A 398 4.07 -4.86 -26.67
C LYS A 398 2.86 -5.13 -25.76
N PHE A 399 2.75 -6.34 -25.21
CA PHE A 399 1.68 -6.72 -24.30
C PHE A 399 1.88 -6.27 -22.84
N GLY A 400 2.98 -5.56 -22.53
CA GLY A 400 3.22 -4.92 -21.24
C GLY A 400 4.12 -5.69 -20.28
N LEU A 401 4.68 -6.82 -20.71
CA LEU A 401 5.61 -7.58 -19.87
C LEU A 401 6.99 -6.92 -19.83
N GLY A 402 7.73 -7.13 -18.77
CA GLY A 402 9.10 -6.63 -18.59
C GLY A 402 9.23 -5.15 -18.22
N ARG A 403 8.13 -4.47 -17.87
CA ARG A 403 8.09 -3.07 -17.42
C ARG A 403 7.05 -2.88 -16.31
N PRO A 404 7.20 -1.88 -15.43
CA PRO A 404 6.16 -1.56 -14.46
C PRO A 404 4.83 -1.23 -15.14
N SER A 405 3.73 -1.70 -14.54
CA SER A 405 2.38 -1.56 -15.07
C SER A 405 1.64 -0.37 -14.48
N ILE A 406 1.90 -0.06 -13.20
CA ILE A 406 1.25 1.03 -12.47
C ILE A 406 2.19 2.23 -12.41
N PRO A 407 1.84 3.39 -13.00
CA PRO A 407 2.68 4.58 -12.94
C PRO A 407 2.96 5.01 -11.49
N GLY A 408 4.25 5.15 -11.14
CA GLY A 408 4.67 5.63 -9.81
C GLY A 408 4.44 4.66 -8.65
N ALA A 409 4.16 3.39 -8.91
CA ALA A 409 3.82 2.44 -7.85
C ALA A 409 5.00 2.00 -6.98
N PHE A 410 4.74 1.88 -5.79
CA PHE A 410 5.19 1.34 -4.51
C PHE A 410 6.00 0.05 -4.56
N GLY A 411 7.15 0.04 -5.23
CA GLY A 411 8.01 -1.13 -5.24
C GLY A 411 7.57 -2.21 -6.22
N GLU A 412 6.79 -1.86 -7.23
CA GLU A 412 6.50 -2.74 -8.35
C GLU A 412 7.80 -3.19 -9.01
N LYS A 413 7.90 -4.48 -9.28
CA LYS A 413 9.02 -5.07 -9.99
C LYS A 413 8.75 -5.08 -11.49
N LYS A 414 9.76 -4.74 -12.28
CA LYS A 414 9.63 -4.69 -13.73
C LYS A 414 9.54 -6.06 -14.41
N GLY A 415 9.82 -7.16 -13.68
CA GLY A 415 10.00 -8.46 -14.30
C GLY A 415 11.24 -8.52 -15.19
N LEU A 416 11.33 -9.55 -16.01
CA LEU A 416 12.40 -9.77 -16.97
C LEU A 416 11.86 -10.48 -18.20
N ILE A 417 11.96 -9.85 -19.34
CA ILE A 417 11.81 -10.50 -20.64
C ILE A 417 13.21 -10.60 -21.24
N PRO A 418 13.78 -11.80 -21.29
CA PRO A 418 15.16 -11.98 -21.72
C PRO A 418 15.31 -11.81 -23.24
N GLY A 419 16.46 -11.29 -23.65
CA GLY A 419 16.86 -11.19 -25.04
C GLY A 419 18.38 -11.39 -25.17
N ARG A 420 18.89 -11.36 -26.40
CA ARG A 420 20.34 -11.55 -26.70
C ARG A 420 21.20 -10.50 -25.99
N ASP A 421 20.77 -9.23 -26.06
CA ASP A 421 21.51 -8.11 -25.46
C ASP A 421 21.50 -8.19 -23.93
N TRP A 422 20.34 -8.56 -23.34
CA TRP A 422 20.25 -8.76 -21.91
C TRP A 422 21.22 -9.83 -21.42
N LYS A 423 21.28 -10.99 -22.11
CA LYS A 423 22.16 -12.08 -21.70
C LYS A 423 23.62 -11.71 -21.81
N ARG A 424 24.01 -11.05 -22.89
CA ARG A 424 25.39 -10.56 -23.07
C ARG A 424 25.78 -9.57 -21.99
N ALA A 425 24.88 -8.61 -21.67
CA ALA A 425 25.16 -7.57 -20.69
C ALA A 425 25.20 -8.07 -19.24
N ASN A 426 24.43 -9.12 -18.88
CA ASN A 426 24.29 -9.57 -17.51
C ASN A 426 25.03 -10.88 -17.18
N LEU A 427 25.26 -11.74 -18.17
CA LEU A 427 25.86 -13.06 -17.99
C LEU A 427 27.14 -13.27 -18.84
N ASP A 428 27.53 -12.25 -19.61
CA ASP A 428 28.68 -12.30 -20.53
C ASP A 428 28.71 -13.56 -21.42
N ALA A 429 27.53 -13.97 -21.90
CA ALA A 429 27.33 -15.20 -22.65
C ALA A 429 26.44 -14.98 -23.87
N ALA A 430 26.70 -15.76 -24.93
CA ALA A 430 25.87 -15.78 -26.12
C ALA A 430 24.52 -16.49 -25.84
N TRP A 431 23.46 -16.04 -26.51
CA TRP A 431 22.16 -16.70 -26.46
C TRP A 431 22.20 -18.06 -27.18
N GLN A 432 21.63 -19.10 -26.56
CA GLN A 432 21.57 -20.45 -27.10
C GLN A 432 20.16 -20.79 -27.58
N THR A 433 20.04 -21.65 -28.60
CA THR A 433 18.73 -22.07 -29.14
C THR A 433 17.87 -22.80 -28.08
N GLY A 434 18.49 -23.63 -27.23
CA GLY A 434 17.79 -24.31 -26.15
C GLY A 434 17.11 -23.36 -25.17
N GLU A 435 17.70 -22.17 -24.92
CA GLU A 435 17.10 -21.12 -24.08
C GLU A 435 15.86 -20.50 -24.76
N THR A 436 15.86 -20.43 -26.10
CA THR A 436 14.68 -20.00 -26.87
C THR A 436 13.54 -20.98 -26.72
N LEU A 437 13.82 -22.29 -26.75
CA LEU A 437 12.78 -23.31 -26.55
C LEU A 437 12.11 -23.13 -25.19
N ILE A 438 12.92 -23.00 -24.15
CA ILE A 438 12.43 -22.82 -22.78
C ILE A 438 11.65 -21.49 -22.64
N ALA A 439 12.10 -20.42 -23.26
CA ALA A 439 11.38 -19.14 -23.31
C ALA A 439 10.04 -19.27 -24.08
N GLY A 440 9.99 -20.14 -25.12
CA GLY A 440 8.79 -20.44 -25.89
C GLY A 440 7.63 -21.04 -25.09
N ILE A 441 7.92 -21.62 -23.93
CA ILE A 441 6.92 -22.13 -22.99
C ILE A 441 6.82 -21.27 -21.72
N GLY A 442 7.43 -20.06 -21.73
CA GLY A 442 7.38 -19.10 -20.64
C GLY A 442 8.20 -19.47 -19.40
N GLN A 443 9.30 -20.20 -19.60
CA GLN A 443 10.22 -20.59 -18.51
C GLN A 443 11.61 -20.01 -18.72
N GLY A 444 12.60 -20.52 -17.98
CA GLY A 444 13.99 -20.04 -18.03
C GLY A 444 14.17 -18.69 -17.35
N TYR A 445 14.74 -17.73 -18.06
CA TYR A 445 15.02 -16.39 -17.52
C TYR A 445 13.79 -15.46 -17.50
N MET A 446 12.67 -15.86 -18.10
CA MET A 446 11.46 -15.03 -18.16
C MET A 446 10.83 -14.89 -16.79
N LEU A 447 10.65 -13.64 -16.32
CA LEU A 447 10.01 -13.33 -15.04
C LEU A 447 8.96 -12.23 -15.24
N VAL A 448 7.76 -12.46 -14.74
CA VAL A 448 6.65 -11.51 -14.79
C VAL A 448 5.98 -11.35 -13.43
N THR A 449 5.30 -10.24 -13.22
CA THR A 449 4.47 -10.05 -12.03
C THR A 449 3.01 -10.41 -12.34
N PRO A 450 2.20 -10.79 -11.35
CA PRO A 450 0.78 -11.09 -11.54
C PRO A 450 -0.01 -9.93 -12.17
N ILE A 451 0.32 -8.69 -11.83
CA ILE A 451 -0.34 -7.54 -12.47
C ILE A 451 0.03 -7.42 -13.95
N GLN A 452 1.25 -7.74 -14.34
CA GLN A 452 1.64 -7.81 -15.75
C GLN A 452 0.83 -8.87 -16.50
N LEU A 453 0.59 -10.02 -15.90
CA LEU A 453 -0.26 -11.06 -16.47
C LEU A 453 -1.71 -10.59 -16.62
N ALA A 454 -2.25 -9.84 -15.65
CA ALA A 454 -3.60 -9.28 -15.74
C ALA A 454 -3.70 -8.23 -16.86
N VAL A 455 -2.70 -7.36 -17.00
CA VAL A 455 -2.61 -6.36 -18.10
C VAL A 455 -2.48 -7.04 -19.45
N MET A 456 -1.60 -8.01 -19.58
CA MET A 456 -1.45 -8.82 -20.79
C MET A 456 -2.79 -9.44 -21.20
N THR A 457 -3.47 -10.04 -20.24
CA THR A 457 -4.79 -10.69 -20.45
C THR A 457 -5.84 -9.66 -20.85
N ALA A 458 -5.86 -8.48 -20.22
CA ALA A 458 -6.77 -7.40 -20.60
C ALA A 458 -6.55 -6.94 -22.04
N ARG A 459 -5.30 -6.77 -22.46
CA ARG A 459 -4.91 -6.39 -23.81
C ARG A 459 -5.22 -7.46 -24.86
N LEU A 460 -5.09 -8.72 -24.49
CA LEU A 460 -5.58 -9.84 -25.33
C LEU A 460 -7.11 -9.75 -25.48
N ALA A 461 -7.83 -9.56 -24.37
CA ALA A 461 -9.29 -9.60 -24.33
C ALA A 461 -9.96 -8.41 -25.04
N ASN A 462 -9.40 -7.20 -24.95
CA ASN A 462 -10.02 -5.96 -25.43
C ASN A 462 -9.71 -5.62 -26.89
N GLY A 463 -9.09 -6.54 -27.63
CA GLY A 463 -8.72 -6.32 -29.03
C GLY A 463 -7.42 -5.56 -29.26
N GLY A 464 -6.49 -5.58 -28.28
CA GLY A 464 -5.17 -4.95 -28.40
C GLY A 464 -5.12 -3.48 -27.99
N LYS A 465 -6.11 -2.98 -27.25
CA LYS A 465 -6.04 -1.62 -26.70
C LYS A 465 -5.02 -1.56 -25.56
N ALA A 466 -4.19 -0.53 -25.59
CA ALA A 466 -3.13 -0.32 -24.59
C ALA A 466 -3.69 0.18 -23.26
N VAL A 467 -4.39 -0.69 -22.52
CA VAL A 467 -4.96 -0.35 -21.21
C VAL A 467 -3.87 -0.32 -20.14
N THR A 468 -3.98 0.63 -19.20
CA THR A 468 -3.09 0.80 -18.05
C THR A 468 -3.89 0.67 -16.75
N PRO A 469 -3.39 -0.06 -15.73
CA PRO A 469 -4.06 -0.22 -14.46
C PRO A 469 -4.33 1.11 -13.75
N GLN A 470 -5.58 1.31 -13.31
CA GLN A 470 -6.04 2.47 -12.57
C GLN A 470 -6.44 2.04 -11.15
N LEU A 471 -5.78 2.59 -10.12
CA LEU A 471 -6.06 2.27 -8.71
C LEU A 471 -7.09 3.21 -8.08
N LEU A 472 -7.21 4.42 -8.60
CA LEU A 472 -8.18 5.42 -8.17
C LEU A 472 -9.27 5.57 -9.22
N MET A 473 -10.48 5.81 -8.78
CA MET A 473 -11.56 6.21 -9.67
C MET A 473 -11.30 7.60 -10.22
N ASN A 474 -11.52 7.78 -11.52
CA ASN A 474 -11.29 9.05 -12.18
C ASN A 474 -12.31 10.09 -11.68
N PRO A 475 -11.88 11.28 -11.20
CA PRO A 475 -12.79 12.30 -10.67
C PRO A 475 -13.81 12.83 -11.69
N GLN A 476 -13.60 12.61 -12.99
CA GLN A 476 -14.53 13.03 -14.05
C GLN A 476 -15.92 12.37 -13.96
N ASN A 477 -16.07 11.29 -13.17
CA ASN A 477 -17.37 10.66 -12.92
C ASN A 477 -18.00 11.08 -11.58
N ALA A 478 -17.32 11.85 -10.75
CA ALA A 478 -17.85 12.44 -9.52
C ALA A 478 -18.18 13.92 -9.82
N SER A 479 -19.47 14.18 -10.06
CA SER A 479 -20.01 15.51 -10.33
C SER A 479 -19.60 16.55 -9.28
N ASN A 480 -19.09 17.69 -9.78
CA ASN A 480 -19.07 19.02 -9.15
C ASN A 480 -18.27 19.21 -7.87
N THR A 481 -16.96 19.28 -7.97
CA THR A 481 -16.15 20.21 -7.18
C THR A 481 -15.02 20.74 -8.03
N ASN A 482 -14.97 22.08 -8.21
CA ASN A 482 -13.86 22.81 -8.80
C ASN A 482 -12.64 22.68 -7.87
N ASP A 483 -11.85 21.64 -8.06
CA ASP A 483 -10.52 21.57 -7.54
C ASP A 483 -9.64 20.91 -8.60
N ASP A 484 -8.55 21.58 -8.93
CA ASP A 484 -7.46 21.08 -9.78
C ASP A 484 -6.82 19.82 -9.15
N LEU A 485 -7.58 18.72 -9.18
CA LEU A 485 -7.02 17.41 -8.94
C LEU A 485 -6.15 17.12 -10.14
N VAL A 486 -4.85 17.24 -9.93
CA VAL A 486 -3.82 16.75 -10.83
C VAL A 486 -4.27 15.38 -11.30
N SER A 487 -4.80 15.35 -12.52
CA SER A 487 -4.75 14.16 -13.35
C SER A 487 -3.30 13.73 -13.24
N VAL A 488 -3.03 12.59 -12.60
CA VAL A 488 -1.78 11.90 -12.87
C VAL A 488 -1.91 11.62 -14.35
N ASP A 489 -1.27 12.48 -15.13
CA ASP A 489 -1.29 12.37 -16.56
C ASP A 489 -0.93 10.94 -16.91
N ALA A 490 -1.91 10.22 -17.41
CA ALA A 490 -1.70 8.98 -18.16
C ALA A 490 -0.87 9.26 -19.44
N ASN A 491 -0.38 10.48 -19.58
CA ASN A 491 0.36 11.03 -20.71
C ASN A 491 1.83 10.58 -20.79
N GLY A 492 2.20 9.50 -20.13
CA GLY A 492 3.46 8.81 -20.44
C GLY A 492 3.27 7.49 -21.19
N ALA A 493 2.06 6.95 -21.25
CA ALA A 493 1.75 5.83 -22.11
C ALA A 493 1.14 6.40 -23.39
N GLU A 494 1.89 6.39 -24.48
CA GLU A 494 1.31 6.54 -25.80
C GLU A 494 0.09 5.62 -25.88
N ASN A 495 -1.10 6.22 -26.05
CA ASN A 495 -2.38 5.53 -26.28
C ASN A 495 -2.38 4.86 -27.67
N ASN A 496 -1.26 4.26 -28.04
CA ASN A 496 -1.13 3.54 -29.28
C ASN A 496 -1.61 2.12 -29.02
N ASP A 497 -2.78 1.78 -29.59
CA ASP A 497 -3.25 0.41 -29.68
C ASP A 497 -2.09 -0.50 -30.07
N ILE A 498 -2.04 -1.68 -29.44
CA ILE A 498 -1.04 -2.68 -29.78
C ILE A 498 -1.30 -3.08 -31.24
N GLN A 499 -0.36 -2.75 -32.12
CA GLN A 499 -0.48 -3.12 -33.53
C GLN A 499 -0.31 -4.65 -33.67
N VAL A 500 -1.42 -5.36 -33.62
CA VAL A 500 -1.54 -6.81 -33.84
C VAL A 500 -2.75 -7.03 -34.76
N ASP A 501 -2.61 -7.94 -35.71
CA ASP A 501 -3.72 -8.29 -36.60
C ASP A 501 -4.93 -8.79 -35.78
N PRO A 502 -6.11 -8.16 -35.94
CA PRO A 502 -7.32 -8.59 -35.24
C PRO A 502 -7.70 -10.06 -35.49
N ALA A 503 -7.30 -10.64 -36.63
CA ALA A 503 -7.51 -12.07 -36.92
C ALA A 503 -6.68 -12.95 -35.96
N HIS A 504 -5.46 -12.55 -35.63
CA HIS A 504 -4.61 -13.26 -34.69
C HIS A 504 -5.21 -13.22 -33.27
N LEU A 505 -5.70 -12.06 -32.83
CA LEU A 505 -6.38 -11.94 -31.53
C LEU A 505 -7.64 -12.78 -31.47
N LYS A 506 -8.45 -12.80 -32.53
CA LYS A 506 -9.66 -13.64 -32.63
C LYS A 506 -9.34 -15.14 -32.51
N LEU A 507 -8.21 -15.58 -33.12
CA LEU A 507 -7.75 -16.95 -33.00
C LEU A 507 -7.35 -17.26 -31.53
N MET A 508 -6.63 -16.36 -30.87
CA MET A 508 -6.26 -16.53 -29.45
C MET A 508 -7.52 -16.59 -28.57
N HIS A 509 -8.50 -15.70 -28.79
CA HIS A 509 -9.79 -15.75 -28.07
C HIS A 509 -10.49 -17.10 -28.24
N LYS A 510 -10.54 -17.63 -29.46
CA LYS A 510 -11.15 -18.93 -29.73
C LYS A 510 -10.43 -20.04 -28.97
N ALA A 511 -9.11 -20.10 -29.04
CA ALA A 511 -8.32 -21.12 -28.36
C ALA A 511 -8.44 -21.01 -26.83
N MET A 512 -8.34 -19.78 -26.26
CA MET A 512 -8.53 -19.56 -24.83
C MET A 512 -9.95 -19.91 -24.35
N THR A 513 -10.96 -19.77 -25.22
CA THR A 513 -12.34 -20.20 -24.93
C THR A 513 -12.39 -21.71 -24.83
N SER A 514 -11.77 -22.43 -25.75
CA SER A 514 -11.71 -23.90 -25.75
C SER A 514 -10.96 -24.45 -24.52
N VAL A 515 -9.89 -23.78 -24.03
CA VAL A 515 -9.20 -24.16 -22.78
C VAL A 515 -10.19 -24.34 -21.61
N VAL A 516 -11.24 -23.50 -21.54
CA VAL A 516 -12.18 -23.49 -20.41
C VAL A 516 -13.46 -24.29 -20.72
N ASN A 517 -13.91 -24.31 -21.99
CA ASN A 517 -15.25 -24.79 -22.29
C ASN A 517 -15.30 -26.13 -23.04
N ASP A 518 -14.21 -26.52 -23.70
CA ASP A 518 -14.14 -27.82 -24.38
C ASP A 518 -13.76 -28.92 -23.39
N PRO A 519 -14.31 -30.16 -23.54
CA PRO A 519 -14.02 -31.27 -22.63
C PRO A 519 -12.52 -31.58 -22.46
N ASP A 520 -11.74 -31.43 -23.54
CA ASP A 520 -10.30 -31.67 -23.55
C ASP A 520 -9.48 -30.46 -23.09
N GLY A 521 -10.15 -29.34 -22.82
CA GLY A 521 -9.48 -28.10 -22.37
C GLY A 521 -8.92 -28.22 -20.94
N THR A 522 -7.70 -27.73 -20.75
CA THR A 522 -6.97 -27.89 -19.47
C THR A 522 -7.66 -27.25 -18.26
N ALA A 523 -8.66 -26.36 -18.44
CA ALA A 523 -9.43 -25.73 -17.38
C ALA A 523 -10.93 -26.09 -17.40
N PHE A 524 -11.36 -27.08 -18.16
CA PHE A 524 -12.77 -27.48 -18.30
C PHE A 524 -13.45 -27.76 -16.96
N GLY A 525 -12.78 -28.42 -16.04
CA GLY A 525 -13.29 -28.74 -14.71
C GLY A 525 -13.59 -27.52 -13.81
N SER A 526 -13.03 -26.37 -14.12
CA SER A 526 -13.20 -25.14 -13.32
C SER A 526 -14.23 -24.16 -13.91
N ARG A 527 -14.81 -24.44 -15.08
CA ARG A 527 -15.77 -23.57 -15.74
C ARG A 527 -16.97 -23.26 -14.85
N PHE A 528 -17.38 -22.00 -14.84
CA PHE A 528 -18.61 -21.61 -14.14
C PHE A 528 -19.83 -21.74 -15.04
N ASN A 529 -20.99 -21.94 -14.43
CA ASN A 529 -22.27 -21.90 -15.11
C ASN A 529 -22.97 -20.57 -14.82
N LEU A 530 -23.06 -19.71 -15.82
CA LEU A 530 -23.82 -18.45 -15.80
C LEU A 530 -24.52 -18.31 -17.16
N SER A 531 -25.86 -18.33 -17.17
CA SER A 531 -26.65 -18.37 -18.39
C SER A 531 -26.20 -17.33 -19.44
N GLY A 532 -25.86 -17.84 -20.63
CA GLY A 532 -25.42 -17.03 -21.78
C GLY A 532 -24.02 -16.42 -21.68
N VAL A 533 -23.23 -16.79 -20.67
CA VAL A 533 -21.89 -16.24 -20.44
C VAL A 533 -20.85 -17.34 -20.40
N ALA A 534 -19.84 -17.22 -21.25
CA ALA A 534 -18.66 -18.06 -21.24
C ALA A 534 -17.43 -17.22 -20.81
N SER A 535 -16.48 -17.88 -20.18
CA SER A 535 -15.14 -17.33 -19.91
C SER A 535 -14.09 -17.97 -20.81
N ALA A 536 -12.97 -17.29 -20.95
CA ALA A 536 -11.78 -17.78 -21.65
C ALA A 536 -10.58 -17.69 -20.71
N GLY A 537 -9.58 -18.55 -20.91
CA GLY A 537 -8.41 -18.51 -20.05
C GLY A 537 -7.28 -19.41 -20.50
N LYS A 538 -6.21 -19.45 -19.70
CA LYS A 538 -5.07 -20.32 -19.91
C LYS A 538 -4.47 -20.73 -18.57
N THR A 539 -4.28 -22.01 -18.38
CA THR A 539 -3.55 -22.59 -17.24
C THR A 539 -2.05 -22.45 -17.43
N GLY A 540 -1.34 -22.34 -16.33
CA GLY A 540 0.10 -22.45 -16.27
C GLY A 540 0.52 -23.27 -15.05
N THR A 541 1.50 -24.12 -15.24
CA THR A 541 2.22 -24.82 -14.17
C THR A 541 3.69 -24.54 -14.39
N VAL A 542 4.39 -24.05 -13.37
CA VAL A 542 5.75 -23.58 -13.49
C VAL A 542 6.63 -24.36 -12.56
N GLN A 543 7.56 -25.10 -13.14
CA GLN A 543 8.55 -25.86 -12.39
C GLN A 543 9.51 -24.94 -11.63
N VAL A 544 9.71 -25.20 -10.35
CA VAL A 544 10.67 -24.49 -9.50
C VAL A 544 11.96 -25.26 -9.30
N ARG A 545 11.98 -26.53 -9.63
CA ARG A 545 13.12 -27.42 -9.55
C ARG A 545 13.40 -28.12 -10.88
N ARG A 546 14.63 -28.55 -11.08
CA ARG A 546 14.99 -29.40 -12.20
C ARG A 546 14.61 -30.85 -11.88
N ILE A 547 13.88 -31.51 -12.77
CA ILE A 547 13.60 -32.95 -12.71
C ILE A 547 14.81 -33.66 -13.34
N SER A 548 15.47 -34.56 -12.59
CA SER A 548 16.63 -35.31 -13.08
C SER A 548 16.22 -36.38 -14.10
N LYS A 549 17.19 -36.90 -14.87
CA LYS A 549 16.94 -38.04 -15.79
C LYS A 549 16.49 -39.27 -15.00
N ASP A 550 17.17 -39.57 -13.90
CA ASP A 550 16.86 -40.73 -13.05
C ASP A 550 15.44 -40.65 -12.47
N GLU A 551 15.01 -39.45 -12.05
CA GLU A 551 13.64 -39.23 -11.56
C GLU A 551 12.59 -39.41 -12.68
N ARG A 552 12.93 -39.03 -13.92
CA ARG A 552 12.01 -39.27 -15.06
C ARG A 552 11.88 -40.75 -15.39
N GLU A 553 12.95 -41.51 -15.27
CA GLU A 553 12.97 -42.97 -15.54
C GLU A 553 12.32 -43.74 -14.39
N SER A 554 12.48 -43.33 -13.14
CA SER A 554 11.92 -43.99 -11.96
C SER A 554 10.48 -43.57 -11.60
N GLY A 555 10.00 -42.49 -12.19
CA GLY A 555 8.73 -41.84 -11.89
C GLY A 555 8.90 -40.48 -11.24
N ILE A 556 8.21 -39.45 -11.79
CA ILE A 556 8.25 -38.09 -11.26
C ILE A 556 7.49 -38.05 -9.94
N ILE A 557 8.12 -37.52 -8.90
CA ILE A 557 7.53 -37.36 -7.56
C ILE A 557 6.34 -36.37 -7.67
N PRO A 558 5.12 -36.77 -7.27
CA PRO A 558 3.96 -35.87 -7.26
C PRO A 558 4.17 -34.64 -6.39
N ASN A 559 3.58 -33.48 -6.78
CA ASN A 559 3.72 -32.23 -6.02
C ASN A 559 3.26 -32.37 -4.55
N GLU A 560 2.25 -33.21 -4.28
CA GLU A 560 1.70 -33.46 -2.95
C GLU A 560 2.70 -34.13 -2.01
N GLU A 561 3.65 -34.89 -2.55
CA GLU A 561 4.69 -35.60 -1.81
C GLU A 561 5.96 -34.76 -1.61
N LEU A 562 6.09 -33.64 -2.34
CA LEU A 562 7.22 -32.72 -2.20
C LEU A 562 7.03 -31.78 -1.01
N ASP A 563 8.16 -31.36 -0.42
CA ASP A 563 8.17 -30.23 0.49
C ASP A 563 7.58 -28.98 -0.19
N TRP A 564 6.88 -28.12 0.57
CA TRP A 564 6.14 -26.99 0.01
C TRP A 564 7.00 -26.14 -0.96
N HIS A 565 8.21 -25.82 -0.60
CA HIS A 565 9.11 -24.94 -1.38
C HIS A 565 9.64 -25.57 -2.69
N LEU A 566 9.45 -26.88 -2.88
CA LEU A 566 9.85 -27.62 -4.09
C LEU A 566 8.69 -27.83 -5.07
N ARG A 567 7.46 -27.57 -4.64
CA ARG A 567 6.26 -27.72 -5.49
C ARG A 567 6.22 -26.68 -6.57
N ASP A 568 5.64 -27.03 -7.69
CA ASP A 568 5.43 -26.14 -8.82
C ASP A 568 4.50 -24.96 -8.45
N HIS A 569 4.67 -23.81 -9.12
CA HIS A 569 3.73 -22.73 -9.01
C HIS A 569 2.51 -22.98 -9.89
N ALA A 570 1.32 -22.68 -9.35
CA ALA A 570 0.05 -22.78 -10.07
C ALA A 570 -0.36 -21.40 -10.59
N LEU A 571 -0.59 -21.28 -11.91
CA LEU A 571 -0.99 -20.03 -12.55
C LEU A 571 -2.27 -20.21 -13.36
N PHE A 572 -3.06 -19.16 -13.45
CA PHE A 572 -4.14 -19.04 -14.39
C PHE A 572 -4.36 -17.58 -14.78
N ILE A 573 -4.61 -17.38 -16.07
CA ILE A 573 -5.09 -16.11 -16.60
C ILE A 573 -6.41 -16.34 -17.31
N GLY A 574 -7.32 -15.36 -17.27
CA GLY A 574 -8.58 -15.48 -17.96
C GLY A 574 -9.34 -14.16 -18.06
N PHE A 575 -10.39 -14.17 -18.85
CA PHE A 575 -11.29 -13.05 -19.00
C PHE A 575 -12.74 -13.53 -19.22
N ALA A 576 -13.68 -12.68 -18.90
CA ALA A 576 -15.09 -12.89 -19.11
C ALA A 576 -15.85 -11.56 -19.24
N PRO A 577 -16.98 -11.54 -19.96
CA PRO A 577 -17.48 -12.55 -20.90
C PRO A 577 -16.58 -12.74 -22.13
N VAL A 578 -16.68 -13.86 -22.82
CA VAL A 578 -15.99 -14.04 -24.12
C VAL A 578 -16.52 -13.07 -25.18
N LYS A 579 -17.84 -12.88 -25.20
CA LYS A 579 -18.46 -11.83 -26.01
C LYS A 579 -18.46 -10.52 -25.24
N ASN A 580 -17.88 -9.47 -25.84
CA ASN A 580 -17.69 -8.17 -25.20
C ASN A 580 -16.96 -8.28 -23.85
N PRO A 581 -15.67 -8.62 -23.84
CA PRO A 581 -14.89 -8.82 -22.64
C PRO A 581 -14.95 -7.61 -21.70
N LYS A 582 -15.16 -7.88 -20.41
CA LYS A 582 -15.26 -6.84 -19.39
C LYS A 582 -14.18 -6.95 -18.33
N TYR A 583 -13.93 -8.15 -17.84
CA TYR A 583 -12.97 -8.39 -16.77
C TYR A 583 -11.88 -9.33 -17.18
N SER A 584 -10.64 -9.02 -16.84
CA SER A 584 -9.50 -9.93 -16.85
C SER A 584 -9.09 -10.30 -15.44
N VAL A 585 -8.52 -11.49 -15.27
CA VAL A 585 -8.01 -11.99 -14.01
C VAL A 585 -6.69 -12.72 -14.23
N ALA A 586 -5.76 -12.55 -13.29
CA ALA A 586 -4.54 -13.34 -13.17
C ALA A 586 -4.43 -13.87 -11.74
N VAL A 587 -4.20 -15.16 -11.60
CA VAL A 587 -4.00 -15.85 -10.33
C VAL A 587 -2.66 -16.56 -10.36
N VAL A 588 -1.87 -16.34 -9.33
CA VAL A 588 -0.60 -17.04 -9.08
C VAL A 588 -0.63 -17.58 -7.67
N VAL A 589 -0.47 -18.89 -7.51
CA VAL A 589 -0.34 -19.56 -6.21
C VAL A 589 1.04 -20.17 -6.13
N GLU A 590 1.85 -19.65 -5.22
CA GLU A 590 3.21 -20.15 -4.99
C GLU A 590 3.12 -21.58 -4.47
N HIS A 591 3.87 -22.47 -5.13
CA HIS A 591 3.98 -23.87 -4.73
C HIS A 591 2.62 -24.61 -4.63
N GLY A 592 1.63 -24.13 -5.42
CA GLY A 592 0.27 -24.65 -5.44
C GLY A 592 0.10 -25.93 -6.29
N GLY A 593 1.15 -26.36 -6.98
CA GLY A 593 1.16 -27.57 -7.82
C GLY A 593 0.54 -27.34 -9.18
N SER A 594 -0.78 -27.40 -9.30
CA SER A 594 -1.48 -27.42 -10.60
C SER A 594 -2.29 -26.15 -10.87
N GLY A 595 -2.02 -25.51 -12.01
CA GLY A 595 -2.78 -24.33 -12.46
C GLY A 595 -4.27 -24.64 -12.69
N SER A 596 -4.58 -25.82 -13.22
CA SER A 596 -5.98 -26.25 -13.48
C SER A 596 -6.75 -26.57 -12.20
N LYS A 597 -6.08 -27.18 -11.21
CA LYS A 597 -6.74 -27.63 -9.96
C LYS A 597 -6.81 -26.52 -8.90
N VAL A 598 -5.88 -25.56 -8.89
CA VAL A 598 -5.73 -24.56 -7.82
C VAL A 598 -6.04 -23.15 -8.32
N ALA A 599 -5.33 -22.65 -9.33
CA ALA A 599 -5.46 -21.26 -9.76
C ALA A 599 -6.72 -21.00 -10.60
N ALA A 600 -7.11 -21.92 -11.49
CA ALA A 600 -8.28 -21.76 -12.36
C ALA A 600 -9.60 -21.67 -11.58
N PRO A 601 -9.90 -22.51 -10.57
CA PRO A 601 -11.13 -22.39 -9.77
C PRO A 601 -11.25 -21.03 -9.06
N ILE A 602 -10.16 -20.49 -8.52
CA ILE A 602 -10.13 -19.17 -7.88
C ILE A 602 -10.52 -18.10 -8.90
N ALA A 603 -9.88 -18.09 -10.06
CA ALA A 603 -10.12 -17.12 -11.12
C ALA A 603 -11.57 -17.18 -11.63
N GLN A 604 -12.08 -18.39 -11.90
CA GLN A 604 -13.41 -18.59 -12.44
C GLN A 604 -14.50 -18.15 -11.45
N LYS A 605 -14.32 -18.41 -10.15
CA LYS A 605 -15.25 -17.98 -9.12
C LYS A 605 -15.31 -16.45 -9.01
N LEU A 606 -14.16 -15.78 -9.08
CA LEU A 606 -14.10 -14.32 -9.04
C LEU A 606 -14.68 -13.67 -10.30
N LEU A 607 -14.40 -14.21 -11.50
CA LEU A 607 -15.02 -13.73 -12.74
C LEU A 607 -16.55 -13.84 -12.69
N LYS A 608 -17.07 -15.00 -12.22
CA LYS A 608 -18.51 -15.20 -12.02
C LYS A 608 -19.08 -14.18 -11.07
N MET A 609 -18.46 -14.00 -9.88
CA MET A 609 -18.94 -13.06 -8.88
C MET A 609 -18.95 -11.61 -9.40
N ALA A 610 -17.92 -11.18 -10.12
CA ALA A 610 -17.88 -9.84 -10.71
C ALA A 610 -19.04 -9.62 -11.69
N LEU A 611 -19.31 -10.59 -12.55
CA LEU A 611 -20.42 -10.53 -13.52
C LEU A 611 -21.80 -10.56 -12.85
N GLU A 612 -21.97 -11.31 -11.77
CA GLU A 612 -23.21 -11.35 -10.99
C GLU A 612 -23.46 -10.03 -10.28
N ARG A 613 -22.41 -9.39 -9.76
CA ARG A 613 -22.50 -8.07 -9.12
C ARG A 613 -22.92 -6.97 -10.10
N ASP A 614 -22.46 -7.02 -11.34
CA ASP A 614 -22.89 -6.08 -12.39
C ASP A 614 -24.40 -6.16 -12.71
N ARG A 615 -25.01 -7.31 -12.52
CA ARG A 615 -26.43 -7.53 -12.78
C ARG A 615 -27.33 -7.04 -11.63
N GLN A 616 -26.74 -6.74 -10.46
CA GLN A 616 -27.48 -6.23 -9.31
C GLN A 616 -27.53 -4.70 -9.33
N PRO A 617 -28.70 -4.06 -9.14
CA PRO A 617 -28.74 -2.61 -9.02
C PRO A 617 -27.95 -2.16 -7.80
N LEU A 618 -27.03 -1.24 -8.00
CA LEU A 618 -26.18 -0.65 -6.96
C LEU A 618 -27.08 0.01 -5.89
N LYS A 619 -27.14 -0.57 -4.69
CA LYS A 619 -27.63 0.12 -3.50
C LYS A 619 -26.49 1.00 -2.98
N ILE A 620 -26.30 2.18 -3.58
CA ILE A 620 -25.43 3.19 -3.01
C ILE A 620 -26.05 3.60 -1.67
N LYS A 621 -25.41 3.22 -0.57
CA LYS A 621 -25.71 3.82 0.74
C LYS A 621 -25.15 5.24 0.70
N THR A 622 -25.95 6.20 0.24
CA THR A 622 -25.67 7.60 0.49
C THR A 622 -25.59 7.75 2.01
N ALA A 623 -24.44 8.16 2.52
CA ALA A 623 -24.28 8.52 3.92
C ALA A 623 -25.34 9.59 4.21
N SER A 624 -26.35 9.22 4.98
CA SER A 624 -27.46 10.11 5.35
C SER A 624 -26.87 11.28 6.12
N GLY A 625 -26.93 12.46 5.51
CA GLY A 625 -26.57 13.71 6.15
C GLY A 625 -27.26 13.83 7.48
N ALA A 626 -26.50 14.06 8.52
CA ALA A 626 -27.02 14.49 9.81
C ALA A 626 -27.90 15.71 9.58
N LYS A 627 -29.23 15.56 9.73
CA LYS A 627 -30.17 16.66 9.73
C LYS A 627 -29.87 17.54 10.95
N PHE A 628 -29.17 18.64 10.71
CA PHE A 628 -29.15 19.73 11.67
C PHE A 628 -30.58 20.27 11.83
N ASN A 629 -31.20 19.99 12.94
CA ASN A 629 -32.47 20.59 13.35
C ASN A 629 -32.26 22.10 13.49
N LYS A 630 -32.77 22.88 12.52
CA LYS A 630 -32.96 24.32 12.68
C LYS A 630 -34.06 24.52 13.70
N THR A 631 -33.70 24.85 14.94
CA THR A 631 -34.59 25.36 15.95
C THR A 631 -35.29 26.63 15.42
N LYS A 632 -36.59 26.55 15.21
CA LYS A 632 -37.43 27.71 14.91
C LYS A 632 -37.33 28.68 16.09
N LYS A 633 -36.83 29.89 15.85
CA LYS A 633 -37.06 31.04 16.72
C LYS A 633 -38.55 31.41 16.64
N ASN A 634 -39.29 31.15 17.71
CA ASN A 634 -40.61 31.76 17.91
C ASN A 634 -40.41 33.23 18.26
N THR A 635 -40.77 34.10 17.34
CA THR A 635 -41.07 35.50 17.62
C THR A 635 -42.52 35.56 18.15
N ALA A 636 -42.65 35.72 19.44
CA ALA A 636 -43.92 36.15 20.05
C ALA A 636 -44.00 37.68 19.94
N GLY A 637 -44.95 38.14 19.16
CA GLY A 637 -45.29 39.55 19.08
C GLY A 637 -46.05 40.00 20.34
N THR A 638 -45.78 41.21 20.68
CA THR A 638 -46.40 42.01 21.68
C THR A 638 -47.83 42.42 21.29
N ALA A 639 -48.74 42.29 22.22
CA ALA A 639 -49.87 43.22 22.48
C ALA A 639 -49.82 43.62 23.92
#